data_35f1d4fb81784c5680c5c0e05f050cbe
#
_entry.id   35f1d4fb81784c5680c5c0e05f050cbe
#
_cell.length_a   1.000
_cell.length_b   1.000
_cell.length_c   1.000
_cell.angle_alpha   90.00
_cell.angle_beta   90.00
_cell.angle_gamma   90.00
#
_symmetry.space_group_name_H-M   'P 1'
#
loop_
_entity.id
_entity.type
_entity.pdbx_description
1 polymer ?
#
loop_
_entity_poly.entity_id
_entity_poly.type
_entity_poly.pdbx_seq_one_letter_code
_entity_poly.pdbx_strand_id
1 'polypeptide(L)'
;MEARPSTDQEAAPLLVGSEHGDTHSEAAKGSIWTRFYKGLHEPVNVLTTFLLILCLILLILASVFIGLFAGAQHRINDLKPGEPTTVTSVLTESFTQTKTVEGPTTTVIVAPPPPTHSPLPCLTPECIVLASSIISSLDTSKDPCDSFYGYANGGWLDAHPLPIDKPIYGQFNELAVSNKRVIQSIIELPLPNNPHSPDARTLTKLKDLYASCVNEPLLDKIGAAPLLEVVKTIKHLLDDDFKSPIYKGPGRKYDAPNSPEKEEGGEDEERKVSVEGLTAAVAYLHSRSIDVLFQFGIDGDAGLDPDLMTLQFSQGGTGLPSKEYYEDEDIVKVYTETIAAILLAIDEEVSSSTHHWYDRPAQWVTGIASSAWHIATGNPLGQNPQDSVWPPWPWPPWNDPKKDDEKPEERANRLSKSVVKFETHLAEAGLDLDILFGQPFETYNPMNLTDLTDALPAIHFPTYFSTFTPRSFPTRLIASYPKYASTLNDIIEDTAYDVVEAYLVARASLELGSHLGTSTRVWKAVRSLQETLQGLKKGVIGDRGEYCLGKVENALGFAAGRFFVQETFGGDSREKAESVIENVIEAFKKSLDKVEWMDEKSAKAAKEKAEAIRIKVGYPTSPNTTSDASIANYYGTLKISSEEFFENMLSARAVDNFREWLSLGRRRDFGKWEMIPSEVNAYFNPPENSLVFPAGILRPPFFEKDWPLYMQYGAFGAVAAHELTHAFDSSGRLYNQNGKLEEWWTEKTSKQFDEHAACYSRQYSEYTVEDGKGGVVHLNGNLTLGENLADSGLIQAYRAWKSVSNAKSDFTLPGLDYTQDQLFWISFARIWATKIKPAYAVQRARTDPHSPGLYRVDGTLSNIPAFAEAFNCKKNTKMNPEKRCKLWQ
;
A
#
# COMPACT_ATOMS: atom_id res chain seq x y z
N MET A 1 24.39 -49.57 -6.72
CA MET A 1 24.37 -50.41 -5.51
C MET A 1 23.79 -49.49 -4.44
N GLU A 2 22.55 -49.71 -4.24
CA GLU A 2 21.80 -50.08 -3.01
C GLU A 2 21.60 -48.87 -2.08
N ALA A 3 20.49 -48.38 -1.89
CA ALA A 3 19.11 -48.74 -1.57
C ALA A 3 18.70 -48.03 -0.26
N ARG A 4 17.55 -47.41 -0.33
CA ARG A 4 16.77 -46.74 0.73
C ARG A 4 16.52 -47.63 1.98
N PRO A 5 16.01 -47.10 3.10
CA PRO A 5 14.61 -46.71 3.12
C PRO A 5 14.21 -45.43 3.90
N SER A 6 12.97 -44.99 3.57
CA SER A 6 12.12 -44.01 4.21
C SER A 6 11.68 -44.37 5.64
N THR A 7 11.43 -43.35 6.48
CA THR A 7 10.30 -43.39 7.44
C THR A 7 9.85 -41.99 7.78
N ASP A 8 8.58 -41.74 7.50
CA ASP A 8 7.76 -40.68 8.07
C ASP A 8 7.66 -40.85 9.58
N GLN A 9 7.69 -39.75 10.32
CA GLN A 9 6.90 -39.60 11.56
C GLN A 9 6.68 -38.12 11.92
N GLU A 10 5.40 -37.80 12.00
CA GLU A 10 4.83 -36.61 12.61
C GLU A 10 5.29 -36.43 14.06
N ALA A 11 5.59 -35.21 14.47
CA ALA A 11 5.74 -34.86 15.88
C ALA A 11 4.76 -33.78 16.29
N ALA A 12 3.76 -34.17 17.07
CA ALA A 12 2.88 -33.27 17.80
C ALA A 12 3.59 -32.71 19.07
N PRO A 13 3.20 -31.54 19.57
CA PRO A 13 3.89 -30.91 20.69
C PRO A 13 3.45 -31.47 22.04
N LEU A 14 4.43 -31.72 22.89
CA LEU A 14 4.30 -32.14 24.29
C LEU A 14 3.91 -30.98 25.20
N LEU A 15 2.81 -31.17 25.92
CA LEU A 15 2.47 -30.41 27.12
C LEU A 15 3.19 -31.05 28.33
N VAL A 16 3.92 -30.24 29.11
CA VAL A 16 4.52 -30.64 30.37
C VAL A 16 3.53 -30.34 31.51
N GLY A 17 3.11 -31.36 32.22
CA GLY A 17 2.42 -31.25 33.49
C GLY A 17 3.39 -31.38 34.64
N SER A 18 3.18 -30.64 35.73
CA SER A 18 3.87 -30.78 37.01
C SER A 18 3.05 -31.61 37.96
N GLU A 19 3.73 -32.63 38.50
CA GLU A 19 3.24 -33.52 39.57
C GLU A 19 3.16 -32.80 40.93
N HIS A 20 2.20 -33.17 41.74
CA HIS A 20 2.42 -33.67 43.10
C HIS A 20 1.14 -34.22 43.75
N GLY A 21 1.22 -35.49 44.20
CA GLY A 21 0.90 -35.96 45.51
C GLY A 21 -0.36 -36.84 45.71
N ASP A 22 -0.03 -38.11 45.81
CA ASP A 22 -0.78 -39.26 46.35
C ASP A 22 -2.07 -39.06 47.14
N THR A 23 -3.11 -39.82 46.90
CA THR A 23 -3.49 -41.01 47.71
C THR A 23 -4.74 -41.71 47.17
N HIS A 24 -4.75 -43.06 47.32
CA HIS A 24 -5.72 -44.06 46.91
C HIS A 24 -7.21 -43.80 47.19
N SER A 25 -8.13 -44.14 46.30
CA SER A 25 -9.11 -45.21 46.52
C SER A 25 -9.96 -45.52 45.28
N GLU A 26 -10.34 -46.78 45.25
CA GLU A 26 -10.97 -47.62 44.27
C GLU A 26 -12.21 -47.10 43.49
N ALA A 27 -12.36 -47.74 42.38
CA ALA A 27 -13.35 -47.66 41.38
C ALA A 27 -14.83 -47.88 41.86
N ALA A 28 -15.72 -47.14 41.21
CA ALA A 28 -17.09 -47.63 40.89
C ALA A 28 -17.62 -46.97 39.61
N LYS A 29 -17.74 -47.77 38.56
CA LYS A 29 -18.53 -47.48 37.36
C LYS A 29 -20.01 -47.31 37.75
N GLY A 30 -20.49 -46.06 37.85
CA GLY A 30 -21.90 -45.74 37.95
C GLY A 30 -22.41 -45.15 36.63
N SER A 31 -23.35 -45.80 35.98
CA SER A 31 -24.07 -45.38 34.78
C SER A 31 -24.59 -43.93 34.92
N ILE A 32 -24.58 -43.16 33.83
CA ILE A 32 -25.11 -41.79 33.72
C ILE A 32 -26.54 -41.67 34.27
N TRP A 33 -27.33 -42.75 34.21
CA TRP A 33 -28.72 -42.88 34.72
C TRP A 33 -28.77 -42.84 36.26
N THR A 34 -27.82 -43.34 36.99
CA THR A 34 -27.80 -43.30 38.48
C THR A 34 -27.44 -41.91 39.00
N ARG A 35 -26.71 -41.07 38.26
CA ARG A 35 -26.47 -39.65 38.61
C ARG A 35 -27.72 -38.81 38.35
N PHE A 36 -28.50 -39.13 37.31
CA PHE A 36 -29.75 -38.42 36.99
C PHE A 36 -30.85 -38.66 38.06
N TYR A 37 -30.94 -39.88 38.57
CA TYR A 37 -31.93 -40.23 39.62
C TYR A 37 -31.63 -39.62 40.99
N LYS A 38 -30.34 -39.36 41.30
CA LYS A 38 -29.96 -38.74 42.59
C LYS A 38 -30.20 -37.21 42.57
N GLY A 39 -30.13 -36.57 41.44
CA GLY A 39 -30.38 -35.10 41.30
C GLY A 39 -31.88 -34.73 41.41
N LEU A 40 -32.79 -35.71 41.29
CA LEU A 40 -34.23 -35.44 41.30
C LEU A 40 -34.86 -35.38 42.72
N HIS A 41 -34.07 -35.65 43.76
CA HIS A 41 -34.56 -35.68 45.15
C HIS A 41 -33.90 -34.64 46.09
N GLU A 42 -33.11 -33.70 45.56
CA GLU A 42 -32.70 -32.56 46.37
C GLU A 42 -33.74 -31.43 46.27
N PRO A 43 -34.00 -30.67 47.36
CA PRO A 43 -34.96 -29.57 47.28
C PRO A 43 -34.42 -28.48 46.34
N VAL A 44 -35.13 -28.30 45.24
CA VAL A 44 -34.81 -27.32 44.18
C VAL A 44 -34.94 -25.92 44.75
N ASN A 45 -33.90 -25.16 44.73
CA ASN A 45 -33.93 -23.80 45.23
C ASN A 45 -34.79 -22.89 44.29
N VAL A 46 -35.32 -21.80 44.84
CA VAL A 46 -36.29 -20.90 44.17
C VAL A 46 -35.76 -20.41 42.81
N LEU A 47 -34.44 -20.19 42.67
CA LEU A 47 -33.81 -19.76 41.43
C LEU A 47 -33.86 -20.86 40.36
N THR A 48 -33.57 -22.11 40.74
CA THR A 48 -33.61 -23.25 39.80
C THR A 48 -35.06 -23.54 39.37
N THR A 49 -36.06 -23.39 40.23
CA THR A 49 -37.46 -23.49 39.88
C THR A 49 -37.88 -22.39 38.90
N PHE A 50 -37.43 -21.16 39.13
CA PHE A 50 -37.66 -20.01 38.23
C PHE A 50 -37.04 -20.25 36.85
N LEU A 51 -35.80 -20.72 36.80
CA LEU A 51 -35.12 -21.03 35.52
C LEU A 51 -35.77 -22.17 34.77
N LEU A 52 -36.25 -23.19 35.44
CA LEU A 52 -37.01 -24.30 34.78
C LEU A 52 -38.34 -23.82 34.22
N ILE A 53 -39.07 -22.97 34.94
CA ILE A 53 -40.30 -22.35 34.41
C ILE A 53 -40.02 -21.46 33.23
N LEU A 54 -38.94 -20.65 33.28
CA LEU A 54 -38.53 -19.79 32.15
C LEU A 54 -38.14 -20.62 30.93
N CYS A 55 -37.35 -21.69 31.08
CA CYS A 55 -37.04 -22.62 30.01
C CYS A 55 -38.28 -23.25 29.41
N LEU A 56 -39.26 -23.64 30.22
CA LEU A 56 -40.51 -24.19 29.70
C LEU A 56 -41.30 -23.17 28.89
N ILE A 57 -41.36 -21.93 29.37
CA ILE A 57 -42.03 -20.84 28.63
C ILE A 57 -41.29 -20.57 27.29
N LEU A 58 -39.97 -20.54 27.28
CA LEU A 58 -39.18 -20.36 26.07
C LEU A 58 -39.35 -21.50 25.06
N LEU A 59 -39.46 -22.75 25.55
CA LEU A 59 -39.75 -23.91 24.70
C LEU A 59 -41.15 -23.84 24.07
N ILE A 60 -42.15 -23.39 24.83
CA ILE A 60 -43.50 -23.17 24.32
C ILE A 60 -43.51 -22.07 23.24
N LEU A 61 -42.81 -20.94 23.51
CA LEU A 61 -42.71 -19.86 22.54
C LEU A 61 -41.99 -20.32 21.28
N ALA A 62 -40.89 -21.07 21.40
CA ALA A 62 -40.16 -21.63 20.29
C ALA A 62 -41.04 -22.57 19.45
N SER A 63 -41.83 -23.41 20.10
CA SER A 63 -42.78 -24.32 19.41
C SER A 63 -43.87 -23.56 18.67
N VAL A 64 -44.37 -22.46 19.25
CA VAL A 64 -45.38 -21.61 18.58
C VAL A 64 -44.75 -20.90 17.36
N PHE A 65 -43.52 -20.38 17.50
CA PHE A 65 -42.82 -19.76 16.37
C PHE A 65 -42.52 -20.76 15.27
N ILE A 66 -42.04 -21.95 15.58
CA ILE A 66 -41.85 -23.04 14.59
C ILE A 66 -43.15 -23.40 13.90
N GLY A 67 -44.24 -23.48 14.63
CA GLY A 67 -45.58 -23.75 14.06
C GLY A 67 -46.06 -22.63 13.13
N LEU A 68 -45.88 -21.36 13.54
CA LEU A 68 -46.20 -20.21 12.70
C LEU A 68 -45.34 -20.14 11.45
N PHE A 69 -44.02 -20.41 11.58
CA PHE A 69 -43.11 -20.46 10.45
C PHE A 69 -43.44 -21.57 9.47
N ALA A 70 -43.70 -22.78 9.97
CA ALA A 70 -44.16 -23.90 9.15
C ALA A 70 -45.48 -23.60 8.45
N GLY A 71 -46.41 -22.95 9.15
CA GLY A 71 -47.71 -22.52 8.56
C GLY A 71 -47.53 -21.42 7.49
N ALA A 72 -46.58 -20.49 7.68
CA ALA A 72 -46.24 -19.48 6.68
C ALA A 72 -45.57 -20.11 5.46
N GLN A 73 -44.65 -21.06 5.67
CA GLN A 73 -43.96 -21.78 4.60
C GLN A 73 -44.94 -22.64 3.79
N HIS A 74 -45.92 -23.25 4.48
CA HIS A 74 -46.99 -24.03 3.79
C HIS A 74 -47.87 -23.12 2.94
N ARG A 75 -48.23 -21.93 3.42
CA ARG A 75 -48.98 -20.94 2.63
C ARG A 75 -48.19 -20.41 1.44
N ILE A 76 -46.84 -20.27 1.57
CA ILE A 76 -45.98 -19.88 0.46
C ILE A 76 -45.91 -21.02 -0.58
N ASN A 77 -45.81 -22.26 -0.16
CA ASN A 77 -45.76 -23.42 -1.03
C ASN A 77 -47.10 -23.75 -1.69
N ASP A 78 -48.25 -23.38 -1.06
CA ASP A 78 -49.58 -23.54 -1.62
C ASP A 78 -49.98 -22.42 -2.59
N LEU A 79 -49.22 -21.33 -2.66
CA LEU A 79 -49.25 -20.37 -3.74
C LEU A 79 -48.60 -21.02 -4.98
N LYS A 80 -49.35 -21.85 -5.68
CA LYS A 80 -49.01 -22.24 -7.04
C LYS A 80 -48.75 -20.95 -7.83
N PRO A 81 -47.61 -20.83 -8.55
CA PRO A 81 -47.47 -19.79 -9.51
C PRO A 81 -48.70 -19.84 -10.44
N GLY A 82 -49.55 -18.81 -10.35
CA GLY A 82 -50.64 -18.66 -11.31
C GLY A 82 -49.98 -18.66 -12.68
N GLU A 83 -50.52 -19.48 -13.59
CA GLU A 83 -50.11 -19.39 -14.99
C GLU A 83 -50.16 -17.92 -15.38
N PRO A 84 -49.15 -17.38 -16.03
CA PRO A 84 -49.15 -15.98 -16.46
C PRO A 84 -50.31 -15.82 -17.44
N THR A 85 -51.35 -15.12 -17.01
CA THR A 85 -52.39 -14.64 -17.91
C THR A 85 -51.72 -13.59 -18.77
N THR A 86 -51.27 -14.01 -19.94
CA THR A 86 -50.77 -13.14 -20.98
C THR A 86 -51.92 -12.30 -21.48
N VAL A 87 -52.04 -11.08 -21.00
CA VAL A 87 -52.86 -10.05 -21.67
C VAL A 87 -52.04 -9.58 -22.86
N THR A 88 -52.20 -10.26 -23.99
CA THR A 88 -51.66 -9.82 -25.26
C THR A 88 -52.60 -8.75 -25.82
N SER A 89 -52.28 -7.48 -25.58
CA SER A 89 -52.81 -6.42 -26.42
C SER A 89 -51.99 -6.38 -27.72
N VAL A 90 -52.46 -7.08 -28.72
CA VAL A 90 -51.92 -7.02 -30.07
C VAL A 90 -52.41 -5.74 -30.71
N LEU A 91 -51.59 -4.70 -30.72
CA LEU A 91 -51.72 -3.61 -31.68
C LEU A 91 -50.98 -4.05 -32.95
N THR A 92 -51.79 -4.69 -33.86
CA THR A 92 -51.29 -4.98 -35.18
C THR A 92 -51.61 -3.82 -36.09
N GLU A 93 -50.69 -2.89 -36.29
CA GLU A 93 -50.73 -2.04 -37.47
C GLU A 93 -50.05 -2.78 -38.63
N SER A 94 -50.96 -3.34 -39.50
CA SER A 94 -50.54 -3.97 -40.72
C SER A 94 -50.46 -2.90 -41.82
N PHE A 95 -49.24 -2.53 -42.23
CA PHE A 95 -49.02 -1.82 -43.47
C PHE A 95 -49.04 -2.84 -44.64
N THR A 96 -50.15 -2.85 -45.40
CA THR A 96 -50.25 -3.62 -46.62
C THR A 96 -49.81 -2.72 -47.79
N GLN A 97 -48.63 -2.92 -48.34
CA GLN A 97 -48.28 -2.39 -49.65
C GLN A 97 -48.80 -3.41 -50.74
N THR A 98 -49.86 -3.04 -51.41
CA THR A 98 -50.36 -3.83 -52.56
C THR A 98 -49.68 -3.36 -53.83
N LYS A 99 -48.78 -4.16 -54.38
CA LYS A 99 -48.24 -3.98 -55.74
C LYS A 99 -48.98 -4.90 -56.70
N THR A 100 -49.84 -4.37 -57.52
CA THR A 100 -50.63 -5.14 -58.49
C THR A 100 -49.73 -5.49 -59.70
N VAL A 101 -49.51 -6.79 -59.93
CA VAL A 101 -48.87 -7.33 -61.14
C VAL A 101 -49.81 -8.32 -61.71
N GLU A 102 -50.23 -8.11 -62.97
CA GLU A 102 -51.10 -9.03 -63.70
C GLU A 102 -50.32 -10.32 -64.04
N GLY A 103 -50.75 -11.42 -63.40
CA GLY A 103 -50.24 -12.77 -63.61
C GLY A 103 -50.79 -13.74 -62.55
N PRO A 104 -50.78 -15.07 -62.74
CA PRO A 104 -51.45 -16.01 -61.82
C PRO A 104 -50.80 -15.90 -60.38
N THR A 105 -51.64 -15.61 -59.42
CA THR A 105 -51.33 -15.31 -58.03
C THR A 105 -50.79 -16.56 -57.33
N THR A 106 -49.44 -16.55 -57.08
CA THR A 106 -48.89 -17.49 -56.12
C THR A 106 -48.63 -16.69 -54.81
N THR A 107 -49.40 -16.99 -53.79
CA THR A 107 -49.23 -16.41 -52.45
C THR A 107 -47.98 -17.04 -51.82
N VAL A 108 -46.88 -16.32 -51.81
CA VAL A 108 -45.71 -16.71 -50.99
C VAL A 108 -45.90 -16.09 -49.60
N ILE A 109 -46.17 -16.92 -48.60
CA ILE A 109 -46.15 -16.53 -47.21
C ILE A 109 -44.69 -16.41 -46.82
N VAL A 110 -44.15 -15.17 -46.80
CA VAL A 110 -42.88 -14.87 -46.20
C VAL A 110 -43.09 -14.83 -44.68
N ALA A 111 -42.58 -15.84 -43.97
CA ALA A 111 -42.56 -15.80 -42.52
C ALA A 111 -41.85 -14.53 -42.06
N PRO A 112 -42.39 -13.77 -41.08
CA PRO A 112 -41.68 -12.64 -40.53
C PRO A 112 -40.31 -13.11 -39.98
N PRO A 113 -39.23 -12.29 -40.11
CA PRO A 113 -37.97 -12.67 -39.50
C PRO A 113 -38.21 -12.97 -38.00
N PRO A 114 -37.52 -13.96 -37.42
CA PRO A 114 -37.65 -14.26 -36.01
C PRO A 114 -37.40 -12.96 -35.21
N PRO A 115 -38.18 -12.73 -34.13
CA PRO A 115 -37.98 -11.53 -33.33
C PRO A 115 -36.54 -11.53 -32.84
N THR A 116 -35.80 -10.49 -33.19
CA THR A 116 -34.50 -10.20 -32.58
C THR A 116 -34.78 -9.98 -31.11
N HIS A 117 -34.45 -10.98 -30.28
CA HIS A 117 -34.50 -10.82 -28.83
C HIS A 117 -33.56 -9.69 -28.46
N SER A 118 -34.09 -8.48 -28.30
CA SER A 118 -33.34 -7.43 -27.60
C SER A 118 -33.02 -7.95 -26.21
N PRO A 119 -31.76 -7.85 -25.74
CA PRO A 119 -31.43 -8.27 -24.37
C PRO A 119 -32.31 -7.51 -23.39
N LEU A 120 -32.80 -8.23 -22.37
CA LEU A 120 -33.64 -7.65 -21.32
C LEU A 120 -32.86 -6.61 -20.52
N PRO A 121 -33.49 -5.47 -20.13
CA PRO A 121 -32.81 -4.51 -19.25
C PRO A 121 -32.63 -5.10 -17.84
N CYS A 122 -31.46 -4.88 -17.25
CA CYS A 122 -31.19 -5.15 -15.85
C CYS A 122 -31.90 -4.08 -15.00
N LEU A 123 -32.90 -4.48 -14.20
CA LEU A 123 -33.69 -3.59 -13.35
C LEU A 123 -33.40 -3.79 -11.85
N THR A 124 -32.30 -4.44 -11.48
CA THR A 124 -31.88 -4.52 -10.08
C THR A 124 -31.45 -3.14 -9.57
N PRO A 125 -31.49 -2.88 -8.25
CA PRO A 125 -31.02 -1.63 -7.67
C PRO A 125 -29.60 -1.25 -8.11
N GLU A 126 -28.69 -2.24 -8.16
CA GLU A 126 -27.28 -2.08 -8.56
C GLU A 126 -27.17 -1.60 -10.01
N CYS A 127 -27.93 -2.18 -10.93
CA CYS A 127 -27.96 -1.78 -12.33
C CYS A 127 -28.56 -0.40 -12.54
N ILE A 128 -29.60 -0.03 -11.78
CA ILE A 128 -30.24 1.30 -11.86
C ILE A 128 -29.24 2.38 -11.37
N VAL A 129 -28.59 2.14 -10.23
CA VAL A 129 -27.57 3.05 -9.67
C VAL A 129 -26.41 3.19 -10.64
N LEU A 130 -25.93 2.06 -11.20
CA LEU A 130 -24.84 2.05 -12.18
C LEU A 130 -25.22 2.87 -13.43
N ALA A 131 -26.40 2.63 -14.02
CA ALA A 131 -26.88 3.35 -15.19
C ALA A 131 -26.95 4.86 -14.93
N SER A 132 -27.52 5.28 -13.78
CA SER A 132 -27.57 6.67 -13.35
C SER A 132 -26.18 7.29 -13.22
N SER A 133 -25.21 6.55 -12.62
CA SER A 133 -23.84 7.03 -12.46
C SER A 133 -23.10 7.18 -13.80
N ILE A 134 -23.39 6.32 -14.77
CA ILE A 134 -22.85 6.45 -16.14
C ILE A 134 -23.42 7.70 -16.81
N ILE A 135 -24.75 7.85 -16.82
CA ILE A 135 -25.43 9.00 -17.43
C ILE A 135 -24.87 10.33 -16.90
N SER A 136 -24.65 10.41 -15.57
CA SER A 136 -24.11 11.63 -14.94
C SER A 136 -22.61 11.84 -15.19
N SER A 137 -21.88 10.79 -15.54
CA SER A 137 -20.44 10.87 -15.84
C SER A 137 -20.15 11.38 -17.26
N LEU A 138 -21.03 11.08 -18.22
CA LEU A 138 -20.81 11.37 -19.63
C LEU A 138 -20.96 12.87 -19.95
N ASP A 139 -20.11 13.35 -20.87
CA ASP A 139 -20.30 14.62 -21.60
C ASP A 139 -20.50 14.31 -23.08
N THR A 140 -21.74 14.12 -23.48
CA THR A 140 -22.13 13.79 -24.87
C THR A 140 -21.94 14.95 -25.85
N SER A 141 -21.53 16.13 -25.40
CA SER A 141 -21.13 17.24 -26.26
C SER A 141 -19.73 17.05 -26.87
N LYS A 142 -18.92 16.18 -26.29
CA LYS A 142 -17.57 15.83 -26.76
C LYS A 142 -17.62 14.74 -27.80
N ASP A 143 -16.69 14.79 -28.75
CA ASP A 143 -16.49 13.70 -29.70
C ASP A 143 -15.64 12.59 -29.05
N PRO A 144 -16.18 11.35 -28.89
CA PRO A 144 -15.42 10.23 -28.34
C PRO A 144 -14.19 9.87 -29.18
N CYS A 145 -14.12 10.33 -30.43
CA CYS A 145 -12.99 10.10 -31.31
C CYS A 145 -11.90 11.19 -31.25
N ASP A 146 -12.14 12.28 -30.52
CA ASP A 146 -11.15 13.34 -30.23
C ASP A 146 -10.54 13.20 -28.84
N SER A 147 -11.36 13.02 -27.79
CA SER A 147 -10.95 12.69 -26.44
C SER A 147 -12.00 11.83 -25.77
N PHE A 148 -11.69 10.57 -25.60
CA PHE A 148 -12.59 9.64 -24.94
C PHE A 148 -12.66 9.87 -23.43
N TYR A 149 -11.55 10.30 -22.83
CA TYR A 149 -11.52 10.73 -21.43
C TYR A 149 -12.53 11.86 -21.18
N GLY A 150 -12.52 12.89 -22.01
CA GLY A 150 -13.44 14.01 -21.90
C GLY A 150 -14.90 13.58 -22.13
N TYR A 151 -15.16 12.69 -23.08
CA TYR A 151 -16.48 12.14 -23.33
C TYR A 151 -17.03 11.32 -22.17
N ALA A 152 -16.24 10.40 -21.63
CA ALA A 152 -16.68 9.47 -20.58
C ALA A 152 -16.78 10.12 -19.19
N ASN A 153 -15.99 11.18 -18.94
CA ASN A 153 -15.79 11.75 -17.62
C ASN A 153 -16.22 13.21 -17.47
N GLY A 154 -16.55 13.91 -18.57
CA GLY A 154 -16.81 15.36 -18.53
C GLY A 154 -17.90 15.75 -17.54
N GLY A 155 -19.02 15.02 -17.52
CA GLY A 155 -20.10 15.27 -16.55
C GLY A 155 -19.66 15.03 -15.09
N TRP A 156 -18.87 13.98 -14.84
CA TRP A 156 -18.31 13.75 -13.51
C TRP A 156 -17.34 14.87 -13.10
N LEU A 157 -16.46 15.26 -14.01
CA LEU A 157 -15.49 16.34 -13.78
C LEU A 157 -16.20 17.66 -13.45
N ASP A 158 -17.30 17.98 -14.13
CA ASP A 158 -18.07 19.20 -13.87
C ASP A 158 -18.81 19.16 -12.53
N ALA A 159 -19.34 17.99 -12.17
CA ALA A 159 -20.08 17.79 -10.91
C ALA A 159 -19.18 17.73 -9.67
N HIS A 160 -17.88 17.40 -9.82
CA HIS A 160 -16.94 17.20 -8.70
C HIS A 160 -15.82 18.25 -8.74
N PRO A 161 -16.02 19.45 -8.16
CA PRO A 161 -14.95 20.43 -8.04
C PRO A 161 -13.82 19.86 -7.17
N LEU A 162 -12.57 20.16 -7.56
CA LEU A 162 -11.41 19.77 -6.76
C LEU A 162 -11.44 20.43 -5.37
N PRO A 163 -11.49 19.68 -4.27
CA PRO A 163 -11.47 20.24 -2.93
C PRO A 163 -10.24 21.13 -2.69
N ILE A 164 -10.41 22.21 -1.94
CA ILE A 164 -9.38 23.24 -1.79
C ILE A 164 -8.14 22.71 -1.04
N ASP A 165 -8.36 21.75 -0.17
CA ASP A 165 -7.35 21.09 0.70
C ASP A 165 -6.71 19.85 0.06
N LYS A 166 -7.14 19.46 -1.15
CA LYS A 166 -6.63 18.30 -1.86
C LYS A 166 -5.80 18.71 -3.08
N PRO A 167 -4.66 18.09 -3.34
CA PRO A 167 -3.89 18.31 -4.57
C PRO A 167 -4.48 17.57 -5.77
N ILE A 168 -5.18 16.46 -5.51
CA ILE A 168 -5.80 15.57 -6.49
C ILE A 168 -7.11 15.02 -5.93
N TYR A 169 -8.10 14.84 -6.79
CA TYR A 169 -9.36 14.19 -6.46
C TYR A 169 -9.92 13.47 -7.68
N GLY A 170 -10.21 12.20 -7.53
CA GLY A 170 -10.71 11.33 -8.60
C GLY A 170 -11.40 10.10 -8.03
N GLN A 171 -11.79 9.16 -8.88
CA GLN A 171 -12.55 7.96 -8.50
C GLN A 171 -11.85 7.10 -7.45
N PHE A 172 -10.52 6.94 -7.55
CA PHE A 172 -9.71 6.25 -6.54
C PHE A 172 -9.79 6.96 -5.17
N ASN A 173 -9.68 8.29 -5.17
CA ASN A 173 -9.74 9.08 -3.94
C ASN A 173 -11.15 9.04 -3.32
N GLU A 174 -12.20 9.09 -4.15
CA GLU A 174 -13.59 9.02 -3.70
C GLU A 174 -13.89 7.68 -3.02
N LEU A 175 -13.44 6.58 -3.63
CA LEU A 175 -13.57 5.26 -3.01
C LEU A 175 -12.71 5.15 -1.73
N ALA A 176 -11.49 5.69 -1.71
CA ALA A 176 -10.65 5.70 -0.51
C ALA A 176 -11.31 6.47 0.65
N VAL A 177 -11.93 7.61 0.37
CA VAL A 177 -12.75 8.36 1.36
C VAL A 177 -13.95 7.53 1.83
N SER A 178 -14.61 6.82 0.91
CA SER A 178 -15.72 5.91 1.26
C SER A 178 -15.25 4.78 2.19
N ASN A 179 -14.08 4.17 1.90
CA ASN A 179 -13.48 3.14 2.75
C ASN A 179 -13.13 3.67 4.15
N LYS A 180 -12.56 4.88 4.23
CA LYS A 180 -12.29 5.55 5.52
C LYS A 180 -13.56 5.81 6.34
N ARG A 181 -14.69 6.13 5.68
CA ARG A 181 -15.97 6.27 6.40
C ARG A 181 -16.46 4.95 7.00
N VAL A 182 -16.22 3.82 6.32
CA VAL A 182 -16.48 2.50 6.91
C VAL A 182 -15.59 2.28 8.14
N ILE A 183 -14.29 2.61 8.06
CA ILE A 183 -13.37 2.50 9.22
C ILE A 183 -13.81 3.45 10.35
N GLN A 184 -14.27 4.66 10.03
CA GLN A 184 -14.83 5.57 11.01
C GLN A 184 -16.03 4.95 11.75
N SER A 185 -16.99 4.38 11.02
CA SER A 185 -18.16 3.71 11.62
C SER A 185 -17.74 2.54 12.52
N ILE A 186 -16.69 1.81 12.16
CA ILE A 186 -16.11 0.73 12.98
C ILE A 186 -15.51 1.29 14.28
N ILE A 187 -14.77 2.40 14.20
CA ILE A 187 -14.21 3.07 15.39
C ILE A 187 -15.32 3.56 16.32
N GLU A 188 -16.47 3.95 15.81
CA GLU A 188 -17.63 4.39 16.60
C GLU A 188 -18.41 3.23 17.26
N LEU A 189 -18.24 1.97 16.82
CA LEU A 189 -18.91 0.81 17.41
C LEU A 189 -18.63 0.71 18.94
N PRO A 190 -19.60 0.24 19.74
CA PRO A 190 -19.34 -0.08 21.15
C PRO A 190 -18.34 -1.21 21.27
N LEU A 191 -17.54 -1.19 22.34
CA LEU A 191 -16.63 -2.29 22.63
C LEU A 191 -17.43 -3.60 22.88
N PRO A 192 -16.89 -4.76 22.45
CA PRO A 192 -17.46 -6.05 22.76
C PRO A 192 -17.67 -6.25 24.29
N ASN A 193 -18.73 -6.98 24.67
CA ASN A 193 -19.09 -7.24 26.08
C ASN A 193 -17.96 -7.88 26.90
N ASN A 194 -17.07 -8.66 26.25
CA ASN A 194 -15.86 -9.19 26.88
C ASN A 194 -14.67 -8.27 26.56
N PRO A 195 -14.23 -7.41 27.48
CA PRO A 195 -13.11 -6.48 27.25
C PRO A 195 -11.75 -7.17 27.06
N HIS A 196 -11.65 -8.45 27.42
CA HIS A 196 -10.43 -9.26 27.25
C HIS A 196 -10.42 -10.05 25.92
N SER A 197 -11.50 -9.99 25.12
CA SER A 197 -11.50 -10.65 23.81
C SER A 197 -10.45 -10.04 22.90
N PRO A 198 -9.88 -10.79 21.95
CA PRO A 198 -8.92 -10.26 20.98
C PRO A 198 -9.49 -9.06 20.20
N ASP A 199 -10.73 -9.14 19.73
CA ASP A 199 -11.39 -8.05 19.02
C ASP A 199 -11.60 -6.80 19.89
N ALA A 200 -11.93 -6.95 21.20
CA ALA A 200 -12.05 -5.81 22.09
C ALA A 200 -10.72 -5.08 22.25
N ARG A 201 -9.62 -5.82 22.45
CA ARG A 201 -8.26 -5.23 22.55
C ARG A 201 -7.85 -4.52 21.24
N THR A 202 -8.17 -5.12 20.11
CA THR A 202 -7.87 -4.55 18.77
C THR A 202 -8.67 -3.28 18.55
N LEU A 203 -9.98 -3.32 18.79
CA LEU A 203 -10.85 -2.14 18.63
C LEU A 203 -10.48 -1.01 19.62
N THR A 204 -10.05 -1.34 20.84
CA THR A 204 -9.54 -0.33 21.79
C THR A 204 -8.33 0.41 21.21
N LYS A 205 -7.35 -0.30 20.63
CA LYS A 205 -6.18 0.35 19.99
C LYS A 205 -6.57 1.28 18.85
N LEU A 206 -7.54 0.88 18.00
CA LEU A 206 -8.05 1.74 16.91
C LEU A 206 -8.67 3.02 17.47
N LYS A 207 -9.53 2.89 18.51
CA LYS A 207 -10.18 4.02 19.18
C LYS A 207 -9.18 4.96 19.86
N ASP A 208 -8.24 4.40 20.62
CA ASP A 208 -7.25 5.19 21.37
C ASP A 208 -6.32 5.96 20.41
N LEU A 209 -5.87 5.33 19.33
CA LEU A 209 -5.05 6.03 18.31
C LEU A 209 -5.83 7.16 17.64
N TYR A 210 -7.07 6.89 17.23
CA TYR A 210 -7.92 7.93 16.62
C TYR A 210 -8.19 9.07 17.61
N ALA A 211 -8.54 8.74 18.87
CA ALA A 211 -8.80 9.74 19.90
C ALA A 211 -7.57 10.60 20.20
N SER A 212 -6.37 10.01 20.28
CA SER A 212 -5.13 10.77 20.50
C SER A 212 -4.83 11.74 19.35
N CYS A 213 -5.17 11.35 18.11
CA CYS A 213 -4.94 12.15 16.92
C CYS A 213 -5.89 13.35 16.80
N VAL A 214 -7.20 13.14 17.08
CA VAL A 214 -8.20 14.21 16.93
C VAL A 214 -8.22 15.23 18.08
N ASN A 215 -7.48 14.96 19.16
CA ASN A 215 -7.42 15.85 20.32
C ASN A 215 -6.43 17.02 20.10
N GLU A 216 -6.75 17.90 19.13
CA GLU A 216 -5.90 19.06 18.80
C GLU A 216 -5.58 19.95 20.00
N PRO A 217 -6.52 20.25 20.94
CA PRO A 217 -6.17 21.04 22.11
C PRO A 217 -5.07 20.41 22.98
N LEU A 218 -5.04 19.09 23.10
CA LEU A 218 -3.98 18.40 23.83
C LEU A 218 -2.65 18.44 23.06
N LEU A 219 -2.68 18.23 21.74
CA LEU A 219 -1.50 18.29 20.89
C LEU A 219 -0.87 19.69 20.90
N ASP A 220 -1.69 20.75 20.84
CA ASP A 220 -1.21 22.13 20.94
C ASP A 220 -0.64 22.46 22.31
N LYS A 221 -1.19 21.88 23.39
CA LYS A 221 -0.66 22.02 24.74
C LYS A 221 0.69 21.29 24.91
N ILE A 222 0.84 20.11 24.30
CA ILE A 222 2.09 19.34 24.33
C ILE A 222 3.16 20.06 23.49
N GLY A 223 2.76 20.72 22.41
CA GLY A 223 3.66 21.48 21.54
C GLY A 223 4.66 20.58 20.80
N ALA A 224 5.91 21.05 20.69
CA ALA A 224 6.99 20.33 20.03
C ALA A 224 7.80 19.44 20.99
N ALA A 225 7.44 19.37 22.26
CA ALA A 225 8.20 18.65 23.29
C ALA A 225 8.60 17.20 22.88
N PRO A 226 7.72 16.36 22.31
CA PRO A 226 8.10 15.00 21.92
C PRO A 226 9.09 14.97 20.76
N LEU A 227 9.07 15.90 19.83
CA LEU A 227 10.07 16.04 18.78
C LEU A 227 11.42 16.49 19.36
N LEU A 228 11.41 17.39 20.36
CA LEU A 228 12.63 17.82 21.02
C LEU A 228 13.39 16.68 21.69
N GLU A 229 12.69 15.69 22.23
CA GLU A 229 13.33 14.49 22.78
C GLU A 229 14.04 13.65 21.68
N VAL A 230 13.46 13.57 20.49
CA VAL A 230 14.13 12.95 19.33
C VAL A 230 15.38 13.75 18.94
N VAL A 231 15.28 15.09 18.86
CA VAL A 231 16.39 15.98 18.50
C VAL A 231 17.51 15.90 19.54
N LYS A 232 17.19 15.95 20.81
CA LYS A 232 18.19 15.79 21.89
C LYS A 232 18.90 14.43 21.79
N THR A 233 18.16 13.38 21.48
CA THR A 233 18.76 12.05 21.28
C THR A 233 19.75 12.07 20.12
N ILE A 234 19.40 12.68 18.97
CA ILE A 234 20.29 12.80 17.80
C ILE A 234 21.58 13.54 18.21
N LYS A 235 21.45 14.72 18.84
CA LYS A 235 22.60 15.54 19.26
C LYS A 235 23.50 14.78 20.24
N HIS A 236 22.90 14.08 21.20
CA HIS A 236 23.69 13.30 22.17
C HIS A 236 24.43 12.12 21.49
N LEU A 237 23.82 11.45 20.54
CA LEU A 237 24.47 10.34 19.82
C LEU A 237 25.66 10.83 18.97
N LEU A 238 25.61 12.07 18.50
CA LEU A 238 26.68 12.68 17.72
C LEU A 238 27.81 13.30 18.58
N ASP A 239 27.61 13.42 19.90
CA ASP A 239 28.60 14.01 20.78
C ASP A 239 29.89 13.15 20.83
N ASP A 240 31.07 13.80 20.83
CA ASP A 240 32.39 13.15 20.89
C ASP A 240 32.62 12.30 22.14
N ASP A 241 31.94 12.62 23.25
CA ASP A 241 31.97 11.85 24.49
C ASP A 241 31.11 10.59 24.47
N PHE A 242 30.31 10.37 23.40
CA PHE A 242 29.46 9.22 23.25
C PHE A 242 30.27 7.96 23.03
N LYS A 243 30.25 7.05 24.01
CA LYS A 243 30.83 5.71 23.90
C LYS A 243 29.72 4.67 23.82
N SER A 244 29.56 4.05 22.68
CA SER A 244 28.58 2.99 22.48
C SER A 244 28.74 1.89 23.53
N PRO A 245 27.75 1.57 24.35
CA PRO A 245 27.82 0.53 25.37
C PRO A 245 27.79 -0.90 24.79
N ILE A 246 27.61 -1.08 23.50
CA ILE A 246 27.38 -2.38 22.87
C ILE A 246 28.67 -3.18 22.69
N TYR A 247 29.87 -2.57 22.76
CA TYR A 247 31.12 -3.26 22.50
C TYR A 247 31.87 -3.69 23.76
N LYS A 248 31.30 -4.62 24.55
CA LYS A 248 32.05 -5.52 25.42
C LYS A 248 31.75 -6.97 25.05
N GLY A 249 32.07 -7.34 23.80
CA GLY A 249 32.15 -8.74 23.42
C GLY A 249 33.36 -9.41 24.09
N PRO A 250 33.30 -10.71 24.47
CA PRO A 250 34.44 -11.39 25.08
C PRO A 250 35.54 -11.56 24.03
N GLY A 251 36.60 -10.80 24.22
CA GLY A 251 37.98 -11.21 23.89
C GLY A 251 38.40 -11.30 22.44
N ARG A 252 38.25 -10.25 21.63
CA ARG A 252 39.26 -9.96 20.59
C ARG A 252 39.67 -8.51 20.72
N LYS A 253 40.93 -8.29 21.14
CA LYS A 253 41.61 -7.04 20.93
C LYS A 253 41.78 -6.90 19.41
N TYR A 254 40.92 -6.05 18.78
CA TYR A 254 41.35 -5.36 17.58
C TYR A 254 42.25 -4.24 18.06
N ASP A 255 43.57 -4.40 17.87
CA ASP A 255 44.49 -3.28 17.92
C ASP A 255 44.09 -2.37 16.74
N ALA A 256 43.39 -1.28 17.06
CA ALA A 256 43.27 -0.18 16.11
C ALA A 256 44.69 0.25 15.75
N PRO A 257 45.02 0.46 14.45
CA PRO A 257 46.27 1.06 14.10
C PRO A 257 46.37 2.41 14.85
N ASN A 258 47.48 2.62 15.57
CA ASN A 258 47.79 3.75 16.43
C ASN A 258 47.09 5.02 15.94
N SER A 259 46.09 5.49 16.67
CA SER A 259 45.65 6.87 16.59
C SER A 259 46.84 7.74 16.99
N PRO A 260 47.29 8.72 16.19
CA PRO A 260 48.30 9.65 16.63
C PRO A 260 47.82 10.38 17.87
N GLU A 261 48.69 10.46 18.90
CA GLU A 261 48.46 11.32 20.05
C GLU A 261 48.10 12.72 19.53
N LYS A 262 47.03 13.32 20.07
CA LYS A 262 46.65 14.70 19.78
C LYS A 262 47.84 15.60 20.02
N GLU A 263 48.51 16.10 18.97
CA GLU A 263 49.32 17.28 19.04
C GLU A 263 48.40 18.48 19.29
N GLU A 264 48.53 19.10 20.46
CA GLU A 264 47.93 20.41 20.73
C GLU A 264 48.62 21.45 19.84
N GLY A 265 47.95 21.88 18.79
CA GLY A 265 48.47 23.00 17.99
C GLY A 265 47.91 23.04 16.57
N GLY A 266 46.81 23.73 16.35
CA GLY A 266 46.29 24.10 15.05
C GLY A 266 44.89 24.69 15.17
N GLU A 267 44.80 26.03 15.29
CA GLU A 267 43.55 26.78 15.09
C GLU A 267 43.11 26.54 13.63
N ASP A 268 41.79 26.12 13.45
CA ASP A 268 41.05 26.02 12.20
C ASP A 268 40.95 24.64 11.48
N GLU A 269 41.10 23.50 12.14
CA GLU A 269 40.50 22.25 11.56
C GLU A 269 39.02 22.19 11.85
N GLU A 270 38.20 22.23 10.78
CA GLU A 270 36.72 22.04 10.83
C GLU A 270 36.39 20.71 11.52
N ARG A 271 35.66 20.76 12.64
CA ARG A 271 35.25 19.54 13.39
C ARG A 271 34.49 18.62 12.46
N LYS A 272 34.89 17.35 12.38
CA LYS A 272 34.20 16.28 11.63
C LYS A 272 33.40 15.41 12.58
N VAL A 273 32.35 14.75 12.02
CA VAL A 273 31.53 13.83 12.80
C VAL A 273 32.29 12.53 13.07
N SER A 274 32.16 11.97 14.29
CA SER A 274 32.75 10.66 14.61
C SER A 274 31.99 9.51 13.95
N VAL A 275 32.70 8.47 13.53
CA VAL A 275 32.08 7.26 12.91
C VAL A 275 31.09 6.59 13.87
N GLU A 276 31.45 6.50 15.15
CA GLU A 276 30.58 5.91 16.19
C GLU A 276 29.31 6.73 16.40
N GLY A 277 29.44 8.05 16.50
CA GLY A 277 28.31 8.95 16.71
C GLY A 277 27.36 8.96 15.50
N LEU A 278 27.91 9.11 14.31
CA LEU A 278 27.12 9.07 13.08
C LEU A 278 26.40 7.73 12.92
N THR A 279 27.10 6.61 13.12
CA THR A 279 26.51 5.27 13.04
C THR A 279 25.34 5.11 14.02
N ALA A 280 25.50 5.56 15.25
CA ALA A 280 24.46 5.47 16.28
C ALA A 280 23.24 6.34 15.93
N ALA A 281 23.45 7.57 15.47
CA ALA A 281 22.39 8.49 15.08
C ALA A 281 21.60 7.97 13.85
N VAL A 282 22.31 7.47 12.83
CA VAL A 282 21.68 6.87 11.64
C VAL A 282 20.89 5.62 12.02
N ALA A 283 21.44 4.70 12.79
CA ALA A 283 20.74 3.51 13.26
C ALA A 283 19.50 3.86 14.10
N TYR A 284 19.59 4.88 14.94
CA TYR A 284 18.47 5.39 15.72
C TYR A 284 17.32 5.88 14.81
N LEU A 285 17.61 6.66 13.78
CA LEU A 285 16.63 7.20 12.85
C LEU A 285 16.04 6.10 11.97
N HIS A 286 16.87 5.23 11.38
CA HIS A 286 16.43 4.12 10.56
C HIS A 286 15.55 3.13 11.33
N SER A 287 15.84 2.87 12.61
CA SER A 287 14.99 2.01 13.45
C SER A 287 13.58 2.57 13.69
N ARG A 288 13.33 3.81 13.27
CA ARG A 288 12.04 4.51 13.31
C ARG A 288 11.51 4.83 11.91
N SER A 289 12.08 4.17 10.90
CA SER A 289 11.77 4.39 9.48
C SER A 289 11.88 5.86 9.07
N ILE A 290 12.92 6.55 9.58
CA ILE A 290 13.29 7.91 9.18
C ILE A 290 14.54 7.80 8.31
N ASP A 291 14.37 8.02 7.01
CA ASP A 291 15.43 7.85 6.03
C ASP A 291 16.42 8.99 6.07
N VAL A 292 17.69 8.64 6.25
CA VAL A 292 18.82 9.56 6.21
C VAL A 292 20.00 8.90 5.51
N LEU A 293 20.73 9.64 4.71
CA LEU A 293 21.94 9.22 3.99
C LEU A 293 21.72 8.05 2.98
N PHE A 294 21.15 6.96 3.41
CA PHE A 294 20.88 5.74 2.62
C PHE A 294 19.68 5.00 3.18
N GLN A 295 19.23 3.95 2.48
CA GLN A 295 18.14 3.07 2.94
C GLN A 295 18.58 1.60 2.93
N PHE A 296 18.03 0.83 3.88
CA PHE A 296 17.98 -0.62 3.80
C PHE A 296 16.53 -1.10 3.73
N GLY A 297 16.27 -1.96 2.76
CA GLY A 297 15.05 -2.77 2.68
C GLY A 297 15.37 -4.26 2.79
N ILE A 298 14.36 -5.10 2.94
CA ILE A 298 14.50 -6.53 2.97
C ILE A 298 13.51 -7.15 2.00
N ASP A 299 14.05 -7.76 0.95
CA ASP A 299 13.28 -8.49 -0.07
C ASP A 299 14.04 -9.73 -0.54
N GLY A 300 13.43 -10.55 -1.40
CA GLY A 300 14.06 -11.75 -1.94
C GLY A 300 15.31 -11.46 -2.77
N ASP A 301 16.31 -12.33 -2.69
CA ASP A 301 17.49 -12.29 -3.56
C ASP A 301 17.10 -12.73 -4.98
N ALA A 302 16.55 -11.82 -5.75
CA ALA A 302 15.93 -12.11 -7.04
C ALA A 302 16.86 -12.82 -8.03
N GLY A 303 18.16 -12.54 -8.02
CA GLY A 303 19.11 -13.18 -8.93
C GLY A 303 19.65 -14.54 -8.43
N LEU A 304 19.49 -14.86 -7.15
CA LEU A 304 19.98 -16.12 -6.57
C LEU A 304 18.79 -17.00 -6.11
N ASP A 305 18.02 -16.57 -5.14
CA ASP A 305 16.88 -17.27 -4.54
C ASP A 305 15.80 -16.25 -4.12
N PRO A 306 14.76 -16.01 -4.95
CA PRO A 306 13.73 -15.00 -4.70
C PRO A 306 12.96 -15.21 -3.40
N ASP A 307 12.99 -16.43 -2.85
CA ASP A 307 12.31 -16.74 -1.59
C ASP A 307 13.21 -16.50 -0.37
N LEU A 308 14.49 -16.23 -0.53
CA LEU A 308 15.39 -15.92 0.57
C LEU A 308 15.45 -14.42 0.80
N MET A 309 14.85 -13.96 1.89
CA MET A 309 14.80 -12.53 2.25
C MET A 309 16.20 -12.02 2.56
N THR A 310 16.67 -11.09 1.76
CA THR A 310 18.04 -10.57 1.71
C THR A 310 18.02 -9.05 1.86
N LEU A 311 19.09 -8.49 2.40
CA LEU A 311 19.27 -7.07 2.61
C LEU A 311 19.47 -6.35 1.26
N GLN A 312 18.72 -5.27 1.07
CA GLN A 312 18.81 -4.36 -0.09
C GLN A 312 19.37 -3.03 0.38
N PHE A 313 20.45 -2.53 -0.23
CA PHE A 313 21.04 -1.21 0.02
C PHE A 313 20.70 -0.26 -1.12
N SER A 314 20.19 0.93 -0.82
CA SER A 314 19.85 1.94 -1.82
C SER A 314 20.14 3.37 -1.36
N GLN A 315 20.13 4.27 -2.34
CA GLN A 315 20.16 5.71 -2.10
C GLN A 315 18.97 6.17 -1.25
N GLY A 316 19.13 7.27 -0.48
CA GLY A 316 18.07 7.83 0.34
C GLY A 316 18.47 9.12 1.03
N GLY A 317 17.64 9.61 1.94
CA GLY A 317 17.96 10.73 2.82
C GLY A 317 17.75 12.12 2.22
N THR A 318 17.08 12.27 1.06
CA THR A 318 16.70 13.56 0.51
C THR A 318 15.35 14.03 1.04
N GLY A 319 15.17 15.33 1.21
CA GLY A 319 13.92 15.92 1.69
C GLY A 319 12.99 16.40 0.59
N LEU A 320 13.50 16.58 -0.63
CA LEU A 320 12.70 16.86 -1.81
C LEU A 320 12.47 15.57 -2.61
N PRO A 321 11.39 15.49 -3.41
CA PRO A 321 10.91 14.24 -4.03
C PRO A 321 11.83 13.62 -5.07
N SER A 322 12.64 14.42 -5.78
CA SER A 322 13.60 13.96 -6.78
C SER A 322 14.68 15.02 -7.00
N LYS A 323 15.75 14.65 -7.74
CA LYS A 323 16.89 15.55 -7.99
C LYS A 323 16.52 16.81 -8.78
N GLU A 324 15.54 16.73 -9.69
CA GLU A 324 15.11 17.89 -10.48
C GLU A 324 14.53 19.01 -9.62
N TYR A 325 14.08 18.69 -8.40
CA TYR A 325 13.62 19.69 -7.44
C TYR A 325 14.75 20.51 -6.82
N TYR A 326 15.97 19.94 -6.74
CA TYR A 326 17.16 20.67 -6.27
C TYR A 326 17.73 21.61 -7.35
N GLU A 327 17.28 21.49 -8.62
CA GLU A 327 17.57 22.40 -9.72
C GLU A 327 16.55 23.54 -9.87
N ASP A 328 15.37 23.43 -9.22
CA ASP A 328 14.29 24.43 -9.27
C ASP A 328 14.52 25.51 -8.20
N GLU A 329 15.02 26.71 -8.63
CA GLU A 329 15.39 27.80 -7.71
C GLU A 329 14.22 28.24 -6.82
N ASP A 330 12.97 28.25 -7.31
CA ASP A 330 11.78 28.62 -6.53
C ASP A 330 11.53 27.60 -5.42
N ILE A 331 11.66 26.32 -5.71
CA ILE A 331 11.47 25.25 -4.74
C ILE A 331 12.62 25.19 -3.74
N VAL A 332 13.85 25.25 -4.20
CA VAL A 332 15.07 25.30 -3.35
C VAL A 332 14.99 26.44 -2.35
N LYS A 333 14.52 27.60 -2.77
CA LYS A 333 14.32 28.75 -1.88
C LYS A 333 13.30 28.43 -0.78
N VAL A 334 12.11 27.91 -1.12
CA VAL A 334 11.06 27.55 -0.15
C VAL A 334 11.56 26.46 0.80
N TYR A 335 12.28 25.48 0.25
CA TYR A 335 12.84 24.39 1.04
C TYR A 335 13.90 24.90 2.05
N THR A 336 14.79 25.80 1.60
CA THR A 336 15.79 26.44 2.48
C THR A 336 15.12 27.25 3.59
N GLU A 337 14.07 28.03 3.26
CA GLU A 337 13.29 28.77 4.25
C GLU A 337 12.58 27.83 5.24
N THR A 338 12.10 26.68 4.77
CA THR A 338 11.46 25.65 5.62
C THR A 338 12.46 25.07 6.62
N ILE A 339 13.64 24.66 6.15
CA ILE A 339 14.70 24.12 7.03
C ILE A 339 15.15 25.19 8.05
N ALA A 340 15.35 26.45 7.61
CA ALA A 340 15.70 27.53 8.51
C ALA A 340 14.64 27.74 9.61
N ALA A 341 13.36 27.72 9.25
CA ALA A 341 12.26 27.86 10.20
C ALA A 341 12.19 26.68 11.20
N ILE A 342 12.46 25.45 10.74
CA ILE A 342 12.54 24.26 11.60
C ILE A 342 13.69 24.39 12.59
N LEU A 343 14.90 24.67 12.13
CA LEU A 343 16.09 24.77 12.97
C LEU A 343 15.95 25.89 14.00
N LEU A 344 15.45 27.07 13.58
CA LEU A 344 15.20 28.19 14.48
C LEU A 344 14.14 27.85 15.54
N ALA A 345 13.03 27.19 15.16
CA ALA A 345 12.00 26.80 16.10
C ALA A 345 12.55 25.82 17.17
N ILE A 346 13.39 24.89 16.76
CA ILE A 346 14.03 23.92 17.66
C ILE A 346 15.01 24.62 18.63
N ASP A 347 15.86 25.50 18.12
CA ASP A 347 16.84 26.21 18.97
C ASP A 347 16.16 27.12 20.01
N GLU A 348 15.08 27.81 19.64
CA GLU A 348 14.30 28.63 20.57
C GLU A 348 13.58 27.80 21.65
N GLU A 349 12.97 26.67 21.27
CA GLU A 349 12.28 25.80 22.22
C GLU A 349 13.26 25.07 23.14
N VAL A 350 14.43 24.66 22.68
CA VAL A 350 15.51 24.12 23.51
C VAL A 350 15.97 25.17 24.51
N SER A 351 16.17 26.43 24.07
CA SER A 351 16.59 27.52 24.95
C SER A 351 15.55 27.92 25.99
N SER A 352 14.26 27.83 25.68
CA SER A 352 13.16 28.17 26.57
C SER A 352 12.82 27.06 27.58
N SER A 353 13.17 25.81 27.27
CA SER A 353 12.81 24.62 28.08
C SER A 353 13.72 24.38 29.29
N THR A 354 14.59 25.33 29.70
CA THR A 354 15.47 25.19 30.88
C THR A 354 14.74 25.09 32.24
N HIS A 355 13.43 25.16 32.27
CA HIS A 355 12.61 24.96 33.48
C HIS A 355 11.40 24.01 33.22
N HIS A 356 11.36 22.86 33.93
CA HIS A 356 10.16 22.07 34.29
C HIS A 356 9.84 20.71 33.64
N TRP A 357 10.70 20.04 32.85
CA TRP A 357 10.29 18.74 32.25
C TRP A 357 11.01 17.50 32.80
N TYR A 358 11.76 17.60 33.92
CA TYR A 358 12.54 16.49 34.46
C TYR A 358 11.78 15.37 35.16
N ASP A 359 10.46 15.45 35.28
CA ASP A 359 9.68 14.53 36.15
C ASP A 359 8.90 13.40 35.43
N ARG A 360 9.01 13.25 34.09
CA ARG A 360 8.42 12.13 33.36
C ARG A 360 9.50 11.24 32.74
N PRO A 361 9.80 10.07 33.34
CA PRO A 361 10.71 9.12 32.68
C PRO A 361 10.08 8.61 31.37
N ALA A 362 10.88 8.56 30.30
CA ALA A 362 10.49 7.97 29.02
C ALA A 362 10.35 6.44 29.13
N GLN A 363 9.33 5.99 29.89
CA GLN A 363 9.03 4.57 30.12
C GLN A 363 8.66 3.81 28.85
N TRP A 364 8.25 4.53 27.81
CA TRP A 364 7.77 3.94 26.56
C TRP A 364 8.89 3.43 25.64
N VAL A 365 10.06 4.09 25.60
CA VAL A 365 11.20 3.67 24.76
C VAL A 365 11.78 2.35 25.27
N THR A 366 11.85 2.18 26.58
CA THR A 366 12.38 0.95 27.22
C THR A 366 11.45 -0.25 27.04
N GLY A 367 10.14 -0.02 26.95
CA GLY A 367 9.14 -1.08 26.83
C GLY A 367 9.15 -1.77 25.46
N ILE A 368 9.39 -1.03 24.36
CA ILE A 368 9.37 -1.60 23.01
C ILE A 368 10.64 -2.39 22.74
N ALA A 369 11.81 -1.82 23.05
CA ALA A 369 13.08 -2.52 22.85
C ALA A 369 13.17 -3.80 23.69
N SER A 370 12.70 -3.79 24.95
CA SER A 370 12.72 -4.97 25.81
C SER A 370 11.69 -6.02 25.35
N SER A 371 10.48 -5.63 24.94
CA SER A 371 9.45 -6.56 24.46
C SER A 371 9.83 -7.20 23.14
N ALA A 372 10.37 -6.42 22.19
CA ALA A 372 10.88 -6.91 20.92
C ALA A 372 12.07 -7.86 21.12
N TRP A 373 12.98 -7.54 22.05
CA TRP A 373 14.09 -8.40 22.42
C TRP A 373 13.64 -9.74 23.00
N HIS A 374 12.66 -9.75 23.91
CA HIS A 374 12.15 -10.98 24.52
C HIS A 374 11.46 -11.90 23.50
N ILE A 375 10.72 -11.34 22.54
CA ILE A 375 10.09 -12.11 21.47
C ILE A 375 11.15 -12.69 20.53
N ALA A 376 12.16 -11.91 20.16
CA ALA A 376 13.22 -12.35 19.25
C ALA A 376 14.17 -13.37 19.89
N THR A 377 14.36 -13.32 21.23
CA THR A 377 15.37 -14.12 21.93
C THR A 377 14.82 -15.32 22.65
N GLY A 378 13.50 -15.41 22.87
CA GLY A 378 12.88 -16.51 23.66
C GLY A 378 13.32 -16.55 25.13
N ASN A 379 13.94 -15.49 25.65
CA ASN A 379 14.36 -15.41 27.08
C ASN A 379 13.16 -15.03 27.94
N PRO A 380 12.91 -15.75 29.06
CA PRO A 380 11.82 -15.43 29.94
C PRO A 380 12.03 -14.07 30.64
N LEU A 381 10.93 -13.34 30.82
CA LEU A 381 10.85 -12.11 31.61
C LEU A 381 11.37 -12.40 33.04
N GLY A 382 12.53 -11.91 33.40
CA GLY A 382 13.00 -12.06 34.79
C GLY A 382 14.51 -11.87 35.04
N GLN A 383 15.34 -11.67 34.02
CA GLN A 383 16.76 -11.37 34.26
C GLN A 383 17.02 -9.89 33.94
N ASN A 384 17.36 -9.18 34.96
CA ASN A 384 17.81 -7.80 35.09
C ASN A 384 17.57 -6.85 33.90
N PRO A 385 16.58 -5.94 33.97
CA PRO A 385 16.27 -5.02 32.86
C PRO A 385 17.38 -4.02 32.50
N GLN A 386 18.45 -3.94 33.29
CA GLN A 386 19.53 -2.97 33.12
C GLN A 386 20.57 -3.37 32.08
N ASP A 387 20.63 -4.65 31.67
CA ASP A 387 21.71 -5.11 30.78
C ASP A 387 21.32 -5.21 29.28
N SER A 388 20.11 -4.81 28.89
CA SER A 388 19.58 -5.05 27.54
C SER A 388 18.88 -3.87 26.86
N VAL A 389 19.04 -2.66 27.37
CA VAL A 389 18.34 -1.47 26.83
C VAL A 389 19.30 -0.59 26.05
N TRP A 390 19.09 -0.49 24.75
CA TRP A 390 19.73 0.46 23.87
C TRP A 390 18.73 1.56 23.46
N PRO A 391 19.11 2.86 23.65
CA PRO A 391 20.24 3.39 24.41
C PRO A 391 20.04 3.27 25.92
N PRO A 392 21.13 3.14 26.73
CA PRO A 392 21.05 2.98 28.17
C PRO A 392 20.48 4.22 28.88
N TRP A 393 19.74 4.02 29.95
CA TRP A 393 19.05 5.05 30.71
C TRP A 393 19.34 4.91 32.22
N PRO A 394 19.55 5.96 33.04
CA PRO A 394 19.32 7.39 32.81
C PRO A 394 20.54 8.16 32.31
N TRP A 395 20.26 9.28 31.62
CA TRP A 395 21.22 10.18 31.03
C TRP A 395 22.05 10.95 32.06
N PRO A 396 23.36 11.24 31.82
CA PRO A 396 24.11 12.19 32.62
C PRO A 396 23.54 13.61 32.45
N PRO A 397 23.70 14.50 33.45
CA PRO A 397 23.26 15.88 33.33
C PRO A 397 23.99 16.56 32.17
N TRP A 398 23.24 17.30 31.37
CA TRP A 398 23.71 18.03 30.20
C TRP A 398 24.74 19.08 30.61
N ASN A 399 25.91 19.10 29.94
CA ASN A 399 26.77 20.25 29.98
C ASN A 399 26.22 21.30 29.01
N ASP A 400 26.08 22.54 29.47
CA ASP A 400 25.71 23.66 28.61
C ASP A 400 26.62 23.71 27.37
N PRO A 401 26.08 23.79 26.15
CA PRO A 401 26.89 24.00 24.97
C PRO A 401 27.67 25.31 25.12
N LYS A 402 28.94 25.30 24.71
CA LYS A 402 29.73 26.53 24.59
C LYS A 402 28.86 27.55 23.84
N LYS A 403 28.69 28.75 24.46
CA LYS A 403 28.00 29.87 23.82
C LYS A 403 28.73 30.19 22.52
N ASP A 404 28.15 29.81 21.37
CA ASP A 404 28.54 30.40 20.10
C ASP A 404 28.08 31.86 20.09
N ASP A 405 28.92 32.78 19.64
CA ASP A 405 28.59 34.19 19.48
C ASP A 405 27.63 34.46 18.29
N GLU A 406 27.29 33.42 17.49
CA GLU A 406 26.38 33.50 16.34
C GLU A 406 24.93 33.53 16.83
N LYS A 407 24.11 34.48 16.31
CA LYS A 407 22.70 34.55 16.65
C LYS A 407 21.92 33.34 16.10
N PRO A 408 20.90 32.80 16.82
CA PRO A 408 20.11 31.65 16.37
C PRO A 408 19.57 31.79 14.94
N GLU A 409 19.10 32.98 14.56
CA GLU A 409 18.60 33.26 13.21
C GLU A 409 19.69 33.21 12.14
N GLU A 410 20.85 33.75 12.41
CA GLU A 410 22.02 33.75 11.50
C GLU A 410 22.52 32.31 11.31
N ARG A 411 22.63 31.57 12.41
CA ARG A 411 22.96 30.13 12.41
C ARG A 411 21.97 29.29 11.60
N ALA A 412 20.66 29.42 11.88
CA ALA A 412 19.61 28.69 11.14
C ALA A 412 19.67 28.99 9.64
N ASN A 413 19.87 30.25 9.23
CA ASN A 413 20.02 30.64 7.84
C ASN A 413 21.27 30.11 7.16
N ARG A 414 22.38 30.02 7.88
CA ARG A 414 23.65 29.46 7.38
C ARG A 414 23.48 27.95 7.21
N LEU A 415 23.07 27.27 8.28
CA LEU A 415 22.92 25.82 8.28
C LEU A 415 21.88 25.33 7.25
N SER A 416 20.73 26.01 7.09
CA SER A 416 19.72 25.62 6.10
C SER A 416 20.28 25.58 4.68
N LYS A 417 21.08 26.58 4.29
CA LYS A 417 21.73 26.60 2.98
C LYS A 417 22.74 25.46 2.82
N SER A 418 23.52 25.18 3.88
CA SER A 418 24.49 24.09 3.86
C SER A 418 23.81 22.71 3.83
N VAL A 419 22.69 22.51 4.54
CA VAL A 419 21.88 21.29 4.50
C VAL A 419 21.30 21.07 3.12
N VAL A 420 20.72 22.10 2.49
CA VAL A 420 20.18 21.96 1.12
C VAL A 420 21.29 21.62 0.13
N LYS A 421 22.47 22.24 0.24
CA LYS A 421 23.62 21.90 -0.59
C LYS A 421 24.08 20.45 -0.36
N PHE A 422 24.12 19.99 0.88
CA PHE A 422 24.45 18.61 1.23
C PHE A 422 23.45 17.62 0.61
N GLU A 423 22.15 17.87 0.72
CA GLU A 423 21.13 17.04 0.10
C GLU A 423 21.15 17.08 -1.43
N THR A 424 21.53 18.22 -2.03
CA THR A 424 21.77 18.31 -3.48
C THR A 424 22.85 17.33 -3.91
N HIS A 425 23.97 17.27 -3.21
CA HIS A 425 25.02 16.32 -3.50
C HIS A 425 24.57 14.86 -3.30
N LEU A 426 23.73 14.57 -2.27
CA LEU A 426 23.14 13.24 -2.11
C LEU A 426 22.23 12.86 -3.29
N ALA A 427 21.41 13.81 -3.76
CA ALA A 427 20.51 13.58 -4.88
C ALA A 427 21.28 13.35 -6.20
N GLU A 428 22.35 14.14 -6.44
CA GLU A 428 23.24 14.00 -7.61
C GLU A 428 24.02 12.69 -7.59
N ALA A 429 24.37 12.17 -6.42
CA ALA A 429 25.08 10.90 -6.24
C ALA A 429 24.21 9.68 -6.59
N GLY A 430 22.89 9.82 -6.57
CA GLY A 430 21.95 8.74 -6.81
C GLY A 430 21.64 8.49 -8.29
N LEU A 431 21.00 7.35 -8.57
CA LEU A 431 20.43 7.02 -9.88
C LEU A 431 19.15 7.82 -10.15
N ASP A 432 18.86 8.01 -11.42
CA ASP A 432 17.58 8.53 -11.88
C ASP A 432 16.45 7.55 -11.59
N LEU A 433 15.23 8.08 -11.37
CA LEU A 433 14.09 7.25 -10.99
C LEU A 433 13.66 6.26 -12.08
N ASP A 434 13.85 6.60 -13.37
CA ASP A 434 13.55 5.70 -14.50
C ASP A 434 14.49 4.48 -14.54
N ILE A 435 15.74 4.64 -14.10
CA ILE A 435 16.68 3.52 -13.93
C ILE A 435 16.31 2.73 -12.69
N LEU A 436 16.09 3.43 -11.56
CA LEU A 436 15.81 2.80 -10.27
C LEU A 436 14.56 1.90 -10.33
N PHE A 437 13.50 2.33 -11.02
CA PHE A 437 12.25 1.59 -11.13
C PHE A 437 12.17 0.69 -12.38
N GLY A 438 12.85 1.05 -13.46
CA GLY A 438 12.67 0.41 -14.77
C GLY A 438 13.75 -0.60 -15.17
N GLN A 439 14.91 -0.65 -14.46
CA GLN A 439 16.10 -1.39 -14.90
C GLN A 439 16.60 -2.41 -13.86
N PRO A 440 15.85 -3.51 -13.57
CA PRO A 440 16.19 -4.41 -12.48
C PRO A 440 17.55 -5.11 -12.64
N PHE A 441 18.08 -5.28 -13.86
CA PHE A 441 19.45 -5.80 -14.03
C PHE A 441 20.52 -4.76 -13.62
N GLU A 442 20.30 -3.49 -13.85
CA GLU A 442 21.24 -2.43 -13.46
C GLU A 442 21.23 -2.19 -11.95
N THR A 443 20.08 -2.43 -11.30
CA THR A 443 19.88 -2.23 -9.87
C THR A 443 20.09 -3.50 -9.03
N TYR A 444 20.37 -4.65 -9.64
CA TYR A 444 20.74 -5.87 -8.96
C TYR A 444 22.26 -6.07 -8.92
N ASN A 445 22.92 -5.52 -7.91
CA ASN A 445 24.38 -5.64 -7.74
C ASN A 445 24.69 -6.37 -6.42
N PRO A 446 24.87 -7.71 -6.45
CA PRO A 446 25.22 -8.46 -5.26
C PRO A 446 26.64 -8.11 -4.80
N MET A 447 26.79 -7.78 -3.51
CA MET A 447 28.06 -7.48 -2.89
C MET A 447 28.18 -8.08 -1.49
N ASN A 448 29.38 -8.18 -0.97
CA ASN A 448 29.62 -8.60 0.41
C ASN A 448 29.55 -7.41 1.36
N LEU A 449 29.23 -7.67 2.61
CA LEU A 449 29.22 -6.60 3.63
C LEU A 449 30.61 -5.95 3.80
N THR A 450 31.69 -6.68 3.58
CA THR A 450 33.06 -6.14 3.59
C THR A 450 33.25 -5.08 2.52
N ASP A 451 32.75 -5.32 1.31
CA ASP A 451 32.88 -4.42 0.17
C ASP A 451 32.09 -3.12 0.43
N LEU A 452 30.92 -3.20 1.06
CA LEU A 452 30.15 -2.04 1.51
C LEU A 452 30.88 -1.28 2.64
N THR A 453 31.46 -2.00 3.60
CA THR A 453 32.22 -1.39 4.70
C THR A 453 33.47 -0.64 4.20
N ASP A 454 34.14 -1.20 3.21
CA ASP A 454 35.31 -0.56 2.59
C ASP A 454 34.91 0.65 1.73
N ALA A 455 33.71 0.65 1.13
CA ALA A 455 33.18 1.74 0.32
C ALA A 455 32.59 2.89 1.16
N LEU A 456 32.07 2.61 2.37
CA LEU A 456 31.45 3.59 3.26
C LEU A 456 31.99 3.46 4.70
N PRO A 457 33.28 3.74 4.94
CA PRO A 457 33.90 3.65 6.26
C PRO A 457 33.36 4.65 7.29
N ALA A 458 32.65 5.71 6.87
CA ALA A 458 31.96 6.65 7.75
C ALA A 458 30.84 5.98 8.59
N ILE A 459 30.43 4.75 8.25
CA ILE A 459 29.45 3.97 9.00
C ILE A 459 30.06 2.65 9.47
N HIS A 460 30.08 2.42 10.79
CA HIS A 460 30.49 1.15 11.35
C HIS A 460 29.36 0.13 11.32
N PHE A 461 29.21 -0.61 10.20
CA PHE A 461 28.10 -1.53 9.96
C PHE A 461 27.88 -2.60 11.04
N PRO A 462 28.91 -3.20 11.70
CA PRO A 462 28.66 -4.08 12.83
C PRO A 462 27.88 -3.43 13.97
N THR A 463 28.17 -2.19 14.33
CA THR A 463 27.41 -1.43 15.33
C THR A 463 26.00 -1.11 14.81
N TYR A 464 25.89 -0.65 13.56
CA TYR A 464 24.60 -0.38 12.92
C TYR A 464 23.68 -1.60 12.96
N PHE A 465 24.11 -2.75 12.46
CA PHE A 465 23.30 -3.96 12.42
C PHE A 465 23.01 -4.56 13.81
N SER A 466 23.83 -4.28 14.82
CA SER A 466 23.52 -4.73 16.18
C SER A 466 22.19 -4.16 16.71
N THR A 467 21.74 -3.03 16.17
CA THR A 467 20.45 -2.40 16.48
C THR A 467 19.27 -3.24 15.96
N PHE A 468 19.43 -3.88 14.81
CA PHE A 468 18.35 -4.56 14.08
C PHE A 468 18.42 -6.08 14.18
N THR A 469 19.63 -6.65 14.08
CA THR A 469 19.86 -8.09 14.04
C THR A 469 20.99 -8.53 14.99
N PRO A 470 20.79 -8.51 16.30
CA PRO A 470 21.88 -8.71 17.28
C PRO A 470 22.50 -10.11 17.27
N ARG A 471 21.92 -11.08 16.56
CA ARG A 471 22.35 -12.49 16.57
C ARG A 471 23.11 -12.95 15.33
N SER A 472 22.80 -12.37 14.16
CA SER A 472 23.46 -12.72 12.90
C SER A 472 23.48 -11.54 11.95
N PHE A 473 24.67 -11.11 11.57
CA PHE A 473 24.81 -10.04 10.58
C PHE A 473 24.69 -10.61 9.17
N PRO A 474 24.12 -9.86 8.23
CA PRO A 474 24.14 -10.23 6.82
C PRO A 474 25.59 -10.26 6.31
N THR A 475 25.96 -11.27 5.56
CA THR A 475 27.28 -11.35 4.90
C THR A 475 27.20 -10.94 3.44
N ARG A 476 26.00 -11.00 2.86
CA ARG A 476 25.66 -10.64 1.48
C ARG A 476 24.49 -9.67 1.49
N LEU A 477 24.52 -8.73 0.56
CA LEU A 477 23.45 -7.76 0.29
C LEU A 477 23.37 -7.49 -1.20
N ILE A 478 22.30 -6.85 -1.62
CA ILE A 478 22.11 -6.34 -2.98
C ILE A 478 22.16 -4.82 -2.92
N ALA A 479 23.04 -4.19 -3.69
CA ALA A 479 23.10 -2.74 -3.81
C ALA A 479 22.40 -2.31 -5.11
N SER A 480 21.48 -1.35 -5.03
CA SER A 480 20.88 -0.76 -6.24
C SER A 480 21.92 0.00 -7.06
N TYR A 481 22.87 0.65 -6.40
CA TYR A 481 23.98 1.39 -7.04
C TYR A 481 25.22 1.38 -6.14
N PRO A 482 26.17 0.44 -6.34
CA PRO A 482 27.34 0.31 -5.48
C PRO A 482 28.19 1.59 -5.36
N LYS A 483 28.30 2.36 -6.43
CA LYS A 483 29.07 3.62 -6.45
C LYS A 483 28.48 4.67 -5.49
N TYR A 484 27.20 4.61 -5.20
CA TYR A 484 26.57 5.52 -4.24
C TYR A 484 27.25 5.47 -2.87
N ALA A 485 27.64 4.28 -2.40
CA ALA A 485 28.28 4.12 -1.09
C ALA A 485 29.60 4.89 -0.98
N SER A 486 30.49 4.78 -1.98
CA SER A 486 31.76 5.52 -1.98
C SER A 486 31.58 7.02 -2.16
N THR A 487 30.64 7.44 -3.04
CA THR A 487 30.36 8.86 -3.22
C THR A 487 29.74 9.46 -1.96
N LEU A 488 28.87 8.72 -1.27
CA LEU A 488 28.30 9.14 0.02
C LEU A 488 29.39 9.33 1.08
N ASN A 489 30.38 8.42 1.13
CA ASN A 489 31.52 8.57 2.04
C ASN A 489 32.26 9.88 1.80
N ASP A 490 32.58 10.17 0.54
CA ASP A 490 33.28 11.41 0.18
C ASP A 490 32.47 12.66 0.60
N ILE A 491 31.14 12.63 0.36
CA ILE A 491 30.24 13.73 0.78
C ILE A 491 30.24 13.91 2.29
N ILE A 492 30.23 12.84 3.08
CA ILE A 492 30.26 12.92 4.55
C ILE A 492 31.61 13.46 5.04
N GLU A 493 32.73 12.97 4.47
CA GLU A 493 34.05 13.39 4.85
C GLU A 493 34.31 14.89 4.53
N ASP A 494 33.72 15.40 3.45
CA ASP A 494 33.82 16.80 3.06
C ASP A 494 32.86 17.74 3.83
N THR A 495 31.97 17.19 4.67
CA THR A 495 30.95 17.98 5.37
C THR A 495 31.31 18.25 6.82
N ALA A 496 31.09 19.49 7.29
CA ALA A 496 31.33 19.93 8.67
C ALA A 496 30.31 19.27 9.62
N TYR A 497 30.71 19.04 10.87
CA TYR A 497 29.90 18.41 11.92
C TYR A 497 28.52 19.07 12.10
N ASP A 498 28.48 20.40 12.20
CA ASP A 498 27.26 21.16 12.43
C ASP A 498 26.25 21.05 11.29
N VAL A 499 26.73 20.84 10.06
CA VAL A 499 25.88 20.60 8.89
C VAL A 499 25.28 19.21 8.92
N VAL A 500 26.06 18.17 9.28
CA VAL A 500 25.56 16.81 9.43
C VAL A 500 24.52 16.74 10.57
N GLU A 501 24.78 17.35 11.71
CA GLU A 501 23.84 17.45 12.82
C GLU A 501 22.53 18.12 12.36
N ALA A 502 22.64 19.30 11.73
CA ALA A 502 21.48 20.04 11.26
C ALA A 502 20.68 19.27 10.21
N TYR A 503 21.35 18.53 9.32
CA TYR A 503 20.70 17.66 8.34
C TYR A 503 19.88 16.55 9.02
N LEU A 504 20.45 15.79 9.96
CA LEU A 504 19.74 14.72 10.67
C LEU A 504 18.54 15.25 11.46
N VAL A 505 18.70 16.41 12.10
CA VAL A 505 17.62 17.11 12.82
C VAL A 505 16.52 17.58 11.85
N ALA A 506 16.89 18.16 10.71
CA ALA A 506 15.93 18.61 9.69
C ALA A 506 15.15 17.43 9.12
N ARG A 507 15.81 16.33 8.77
CA ARG A 507 15.16 15.10 8.26
C ARG A 507 14.15 14.53 9.25
N ALA A 508 14.58 14.37 10.53
CA ALA A 508 13.67 13.90 11.59
C ALA A 508 12.45 14.83 11.76
N SER A 509 12.68 16.14 11.66
CA SER A 509 11.62 17.13 11.83
C SER A 509 10.65 17.19 10.66
N LEU A 510 11.13 17.03 9.43
CA LEU A 510 10.28 16.94 8.22
C LEU A 510 9.37 15.71 8.28
N GLU A 511 9.89 14.57 8.70
CA GLU A 511 9.15 13.32 8.80
C GLU A 511 8.12 13.30 9.96
N LEU A 512 8.51 13.79 11.11
CA LEU A 512 7.71 13.70 12.33
C LEU A 512 6.86 14.95 12.61
N GLY A 513 7.19 16.09 12.00
CA GLY A 513 6.55 17.37 12.26
C GLY A 513 5.05 17.39 12.01
N SER A 514 4.57 16.55 11.06
CA SER A 514 3.13 16.38 10.78
C SER A 514 2.33 15.75 11.92
N HIS A 515 3.00 15.12 12.91
CA HIS A 515 2.37 14.50 14.08
C HIS A 515 2.20 15.45 15.26
N LEU A 516 2.73 16.67 15.16
CA LEU A 516 2.62 17.70 16.19
C LEU A 516 1.28 18.45 16.11
N GLY A 517 1.00 19.26 17.14
CA GLY A 517 -0.13 20.19 17.13
C GLY A 517 0.02 21.24 16.02
N THR A 518 -1.10 21.63 15.41
CA THR A 518 -1.14 22.55 14.26
C THR A 518 -0.69 23.97 14.59
N SER A 519 -0.67 24.35 15.87
CA SER A 519 -0.16 25.63 16.34
C SER A 519 1.36 25.73 16.33
N THR A 520 2.10 24.59 16.35
CA THR A 520 3.55 24.55 16.45
C THR A 520 4.23 25.14 15.21
N ARG A 521 5.40 25.75 15.39
CA ARG A 521 6.18 26.33 14.27
C ARG A 521 6.70 25.25 13.33
N VAL A 522 7.14 24.12 13.86
CA VAL A 522 7.64 23.00 13.04
C VAL A 522 6.53 22.45 12.14
N TRP A 523 5.33 22.22 12.69
CA TRP A 523 4.18 21.77 11.87
C TRP A 523 3.88 22.78 10.74
N LYS A 524 3.87 24.08 11.06
CA LYS A 524 3.60 25.14 10.06
C LYS A 524 4.68 25.20 8.97
N ALA A 525 5.95 25.01 9.31
CA ALA A 525 7.04 24.96 8.34
C ALA A 525 6.92 23.78 7.39
N VAL A 526 6.71 22.57 7.93
CA VAL A 526 6.46 21.35 7.13
C VAL A 526 5.22 21.50 6.24
N ARG A 527 4.14 22.05 6.79
CA ARG A 527 2.91 22.30 6.04
C ARG A 527 3.11 23.28 4.88
N SER A 528 3.87 24.35 5.10
CA SER A 528 4.17 25.37 4.06
C SER A 528 4.93 24.77 2.87
N LEU A 529 5.86 23.85 3.11
CA LEU A 529 6.54 23.10 2.06
C LEU A 529 5.55 22.23 1.27
N GLN A 530 4.71 21.45 1.96
CA GLN A 530 3.70 20.62 1.31
C GLN A 530 2.71 21.46 0.47
N GLU A 531 2.27 22.61 0.99
CA GLU A 531 1.39 23.53 0.27
C GLU A 531 2.03 24.00 -1.04
N THR A 532 3.33 24.26 -1.04
CA THR A 532 4.07 24.69 -2.23
C THR A 532 4.22 23.55 -3.24
N LEU A 533 4.73 22.39 -2.79
CA LEU A 533 4.95 21.23 -3.67
C LEU A 533 3.66 20.72 -4.30
N GLN A 534 2.55 20.77 -3.56
CA GLN A 534 1.26 20.25 -3.99
C GLN A 534 0.32 21.32 -4.57
N GLY A 535 0.74 22.60 -4.62
CA GLY A 535 -0.09 23.69 -5.11
C GLY A 535 -1.33 23.97 -4.26
N LEU A 536 -1.28 23.64 -2.96
CA LEU A 536 -2.39 23.89 -2.03
C LEU A 536 -2.44 25.39 -1.70
N LYS A 537 -3.63 25.86 -1.37
CA LYS A 537 -3.79 27.25 -0.91
C LYS A 537 -3.17 27.39 0.49
N LYS A 538 -2.33 28.41 0.68
CA LYS A 538 -1.67 28.69 1.94
C LYS A 538 -2.64 28.76 3.12
N GLY A 539 -2.33 28.05 4.20
CA GLY A 539 -3.09 28.04 5.45
C GLY A 539 -4.40 27.25 5.42
N VAL A 540 -4.69 26.50 4.35
CA VAL A 540 -5.82 25.58 4.33
C VAL A 540 -5.49 24.33 5.12
N ILE A 541 -6.27 24.05 6.15
CA ILE A 541 -6.20 22.82 6.93
C ILE A 541 -7.32 21.90 6.41
N GLY A 542 -6.99 20.67 6.08
CA GLY A 542 -7.94 19.64 5.69
C GLY A 542 -8.76 19.11 6.87
N ASP A 543 -9.68 18.19 6.60
CA ASP A 543 -10.47 17.52 7.64
C ASP A 543 -9.56 16.71 8.58
N ARG A 544 -9.58 17.07 9.88
CA ARG A 544 -8.74 16.41 10.90
C ARG A 544 -9.13 14.95 11.10
N GLY A 545 -10.43 14.64 11.05
CA GLY A 545 -10.92 13.26 11.19
C GLY A 545 -10.41 12.38 10.05
N GLU A 546 -10.48 12.85 8.80
CA GLU A 546 -9.94 12.14 7.64
C GLU A 546 -8.42 11.91 7.74
N TYR A 547 -7.68 12.93 8.18
CA TYR A 547 -6.24 12.80 8.44
C TYR A 547 -5.96 11.72 9.48
N CYS A 548 -6.71 11.73 10.61
CA CYS A 548 -6.53 10.77 11.69
C CYS A 548 -6.92 9.35 11.29
N LEU A 549 -7.95 9.17 10.46
CA LEU A 549 -8.29 7.86 9.87
C LEU A 549 -7.14 7.33 9.03
N GLY A 550 -6.50 8.15 8.21
CA GLY A 550 -5.30 7.77 7.47
C GLY A 550 -4.13 7.34 8.39
N LYS A 551 -3.95 8.00 9.55
CA LYS A 551 -2.93 7.60 10.54
C LYS A 551 -3.28 6.28 11.23
N VAL A 552 -4.57 6.01 11.47
CA VAL A 552 -5.04 4.69 11.96
C VAL A 552 -4.75 3.60 10.93
N GLU A 553 -5.02 3.84 9.64
CA GLU A 553 -4.68 2.90 8.56
C GLU A 553 -3.17 2.65 8.48
N ASN A 554 -2.34 3.68 8.55
CA ASN A 554 -0.89 3.54 8.49
C ASN A 554 -0.32 2.72 9.67
N ALA A 555 -0.81 2.93 10.90
CA ALA A 555 -0.27 2.28 12.08
C ALA A 555 -0.94 0.93 12.42
N LEU A 556 -2.22 0.78 12.12
CA LEU A 556 -3.08 -0.34 12.51
C LEU A 556 -3.88 -0.91 11.33
N GLY A 557 -3.36 -0.82 10.11
CA GLY A 557 -4.10 -1.11 8.88
C GLY A 557 -4.67 -2.53 8.79
N PHE A 558 -3.95 -3.56 9.21
CA PHE A 558 -4.50 -4.92 9.26
C PHE A 558 -5.53 -5.11 10.37
N ALA A 559 -5.43 -4.32 11.46
CA ALA A 559 -6.45 -4.32 12.51
C ALA A 559 -7.76 -3.68 12.01
N ALA A 560 -7.68 -2.51 11.39
CA ALA A 560 -8.82 -1.87 10.72
C ALA A 560 -9.37 -2.75 9.59
N GLY A 561 -8.47 -3.36 8.80
CA GLY A 561 -8.77 -4.25 7.69
C GLY A 561 -9.59 -5.48 8.08
N ARG A 562 -9.38 -6.04 9.28
CA ARG A 562 -10.20 -7.14 9.79
C ARG A 562 -11.68 -6.78 9.86
N PHE A 563 -12.00 -5.67 10.49
CA PHE A 563 -13.39 -5.21 10.62
C PHE A 563 -13.94 -4.70 9.29
N PHE A 564 -13.12 -4.02 8.49
CA PHE A 564 -13.49 -3.56 7.16
C PHE A 564 -13.93 -4.71 6.25
N VAL A 565 -13.18 -5.80 6.21
CA VAL A 565 -13.50 -6.99 5.41
C VAL A 565 -14.81 -7.65 5.88
N GLN A 566 -15.03 -7.73 7.19
CA GLN A 566 -16.28 -8.27 7.74
C GLN A 566 -17.49 -7.45 7.31
N GLU A 567 -17.34 -6.12 7.19
CA GLU A 567 -18.44 -5.22 6.84
C GLU A 567 -18.68 -5.13 5.33
N THR A 568 -17.63 -5.20 4.51
CA THR A 568 -17.70 -4.81 3.09
C THR A 568 -17.46 -5.95 2.09
N PHE A 569 -16.84 -7.06 2.51
CA PHE A 569 -16.35 -8.09 1.59
C PHE A 569 -16.88 -9.47 1.97
N GLY A 570 -18.15 -9.71 1.66
CA GLY A 570 -18.85 -10.95 1.99
C GLY A 570 -19.47 -11.64 0.77
N GLY A 571 -20.15 -12.76 1.04
CA GLY A 571 -20.83 -13.55 -0.01
C GLY A 571 -19.84 -14.20 -0.97
N ASP A 572 -20.18 -14.17 -2.26
CA ASP A 572 -19.42 -14.75 -3.38
C ASP A 572 -18.53 -13.72 -4.12
N SER A 573 -18.24 -12.56 -3.48
CA SER A 573 -17.46 -11.48 -4.10
C SER A 573 -16.04 -11.92 -4.43
N ARG A 574 -15.40 -12.72 -3.55
CA ARG A 574 -14.06 -13.26 -3.77
C ARG A 574 -14.03 -14.15 -5.00
N GLU A 575 -14.88 -15.15 -5.04
CA GLU A 575 -14.95 -16.15 -6.12
C GLU A 575 -15.23 -15.51 -7.47
N LYS A 576 -16.10 -14.49 -7.50
CA LYS A 576 -16.39 -13.74 -8.73
C LYS A 576 -15.21 -12.89 -9.19
N ALA A 577 -14.52 -12.23 -8.26
CA ALA A 577 -13.32 -11.47 -8.59
C ALA A 577 -12.19 -12.39 -9.09
N GLU A 578 -11.95 -13.53 -8.40
CA GLU A 578 -10.99 -14.55 -8.82
C GLU A 578 -11.32 -15.07 -10.23
N SER A 579 -12.58 -15.33 -10.54
CA SER A 579 -13.02 -15.77 -11.86
C SER A 579 -12.73 -14.74 -12.97
N VAL A 580 -12.87 -13.43 -12.69
CA VAL A 580 -12.52 -12.38 -13.65
C VAL A 580 -11.01 -12.41 -13.94
N ILE A 581 -10.17 -12.51 -12.88
CA ILE A 581 -8.71 -12.57 -13.00
C ILE A 581 -8.28 -13.81 -13.80
N GLU A 582 -8.80 -14.99 -13.46
CA GLU A 582 -8.50 -16.25 -14.16
C GLU A 582 -8.86 -16.18 -15.64
N ASN A 583 -10.02 -15.61 -15.99
CA ASN A 583 -10.43 -15.44 -17.39
C ASN A 583 -9.52 -14.46 -18.14
N VAL A 584 -9.01 -13.41 -17.48
CA VAL A 584 -8.03 -12.48 -18.05
C VAL A 584 -6.69 -13.19 -18.31
N ILE A 585 -6.21 -13.99 -17.36
CA ILE A 585 -5.00 -14.81 -17.52
C ILE A 585 -5.17 -15.78 -18.72
N GLU A 586 -6.31 -16.47 -18.81
CA GLU A 586 -6.59 -17.39 -19.91
C GLU A 586 -6.67 -16.68 -21.28
N ALA A 587 -7.24 -15.47 -21.33
CA ALA A 587 -7.26 -14.65 -22.54
C ALA A 587 -5.84 -14.23 -22.96
N PHE A 588 -5.01 -13.84 -22.00
CA PHE A 588 -3.61 -13.49 -22.23
C PHE A 588 -2.83 -14.70 -22.77
N LYS A 589 -2.91 -15.86 -22.14
CA LYS A 589 -2.25 -17.11 -22.60
C LYS A 589 -2.64 -17.46 -24.04
N LYS A 590 -3.92 -17.36 -24.40
CA LYS A 590 -4.42 -17.60 -25.76
C LYS A 590 -3.93 -16.55 -26.78
N SER A 591 -3.65 -15.33 -26.32
CA SER A 591 -3.14 -14.27 -27.18
C SER A 591 -1.67 -14.47 -27.55
N LEU A 592 -0.86 -15.07 -26.67
CA LEU A 592 0.57 -15.28 -26.89
C LEU A 592 0.91 -16.08 -28.16
N ASP A 593 0.00 -16.98 -28.58
CA ASP A 593 0.16 -17.73 -29.86
C ASP A 593 0.00 -16.87 -31.12
N LYS A 594 -0.53 -15.65 -30.96
CA LYS A 594 -0.85 -14.74 -32.08
C LYS A 594 0.03 -13.50 -32.11
N VAL A 595 0.90 -13.34 -31.14
CA VAL A 595 1.83 -12.21 -31.04
C VAL A 595 2.99 -12.44 -32.01
N GLU A 596 3.02 -11.67 -33.11
CA GLU A 596 3.96 -11.87 -34.23
C GLU A 596 5.43 -11.63 -33.89
N TRP A 597 5.70 -10.76 -32.92
CA TRP A 597 7.06 -10.42 -32.50
C TRP A 597 7.67 -11.45 -31.50
N MET A 598 6.88 -12.34 -30.91
CA MET A 598 7.34 -13.35 -29.94
C MET A 598 7.52 -14.69 -30.61
N ASP A 599 8.69 -15.31 -30.46
CA ASP A 599 8.93 -16.67 -30.94
C ASP A 599 8.26 -17.73 -30.08
N GLU A 600 8.07 -18.94 -30.63
CA GLU A 600 7.36 -20.05 -29.98
C GLU A 600 7.98 -20.44 -28.64
N LYS A 601 9.32 -20.39 -28.51
CA LYS A 601 10.01 -20.75 -27.27
C LYS A 601 9.68 -19.75 -26.15
N SER A 602 9.76 -18.44 -26.47
CA SER A 602 9.45 -17.37 -25.52
C SER A 602 7.96 -17.35 -25.19
N ALA A 603 7.06 -17.59 -26.17
CA ALA A 603 5.62 -17.68 -25.97
C ALA A 603 5.24 -18.82 -25.02
N LYS A 604 5.89 -19.99 -25.16
CA LYS A 604 5.68 -21.12 -24.27
C LYS A 604 6.11 -20.79 -22.82
N ALA A 605 7.30 -20.21 -22.64
CA ALA A 605 7.79 -19.81 -21.32
C ALA A 605 6.93 -18.71 -20.69
N ALA A 606 6.41 -17.76 -21.50
CA ALA A 606 5.47 -16.74 -21.03
C ALA A 606 4.14 -17.35 -20.54
N LYS A 607 3.63 -18.40 -21.20
CA LYS A 607 2.46 -19.15 -20.73
C LYS A 607 2.74 -19.86 -19.40
N GLU A 608 3.89 -20.52 -19.27
CA GLU A 608 4.30 -21.18 -18.03
C GLU A 608 4.40 -20.18 -16.89
N LYS A 609 4.91 -18.96 -17.13
CA LYS A 609 4.93 -17.89 -16.13
C LYS A 609 3.52 -17.45 -15.75
N ALA A 610 2.65 -17.21 -16.72
CA ALA A 610 1.26 -16.81 -16.49
C ALA A 610 0.48 -17.88 -15.71
N GLU A 611 0.74 -19.18 -15.96
CA GLU A 611 0.14 -20.30 -15.23
C GLU A 611 0.64 -20.40 -13.77
N ALA A 612 1.87 -19.97 -13.50
CA ALA A 612 2.49 -20.02 -12.18
C ALA A 612 2.13 -18.82 -11.29
N ILE A 613 1.42 -17.83 -11.81
CA ILE A 613 1.02 -16.64 -11.07
C ILE A 613 0.11 -17.03 -9.88
N ARG A 614 0.45 -16.54 -8.71
CA ARG A 614 -0.36 -16.66 -7.50
C ARG A 614 -1.37 -15.53 -7.45
N ILE A 615 -2.65 -15.87 -7.29
CA ILE A 615 -3.75 -14.91 -7.17
C ILE A 615 -4.10 -14.73 -5.70
N LYS A 616 -4.13 -13.49 -5.22
CA LYS A 616 -4.44 -13.12 -3.84
C LYS A 616 -5.53 -12.05 -3.85
N VAL A 617 -6.72 -12.37 -3.31
CA VAL A 617 -7.90 -11.51 -3.37
C VAL A 617 -8.47 -11.24 -1.98
N GLY A 618 -8.77 -9.99 -1.70
CA GLY A 618 -9.50 -9.48 -0.55
C GLY A 618 -8.63 -9.14 0.64
N TYR A 619 -7.89 -10.09 1.20
CA TYR A 619 -7.13 -9.89 2.44
C TYR A 619 -6.03 -10.93 2.65
N PRO A 620 -4.95 -10.58 3.44
CA PRO A 620 -3.84 -11.48 3.71
C PRO A 620 -4.20 -12.61 4.68
N THR A 621 -3.36 -13.65 4.63
CA THR A 621 -3.38 -14.75 5.61
C THR A 621 -2.25 -14.63 6.65
N SER A 622 -1.34 -13.67 6.47
CA SER A 622 -0.27 -13.33 7.43
C SER A 622 -0.10 -11.79 7.52
N PRO A 623 -0.60 -11.15 8.60
CA PRO A 623 -1.43 -11.74 9.66
C PRO A 623 -2.79 -12.20 9.12
N ASN A 624 -3.32 -13.29 9.68
CA ASN A 624 -4.62 -13.81 9.24
C ASN A 624 -5.75 -12.84 9.63
N THR A 625 -6.26 -12.11 8.64
CA THR A 625 -7.28 -11.07 8.80
C THR A 625 -8.59 -11.62 9.39
N THR A 626 -8.94 -12.88 9.08
CA THR A 626 -10.18 -13.49 9.58
C THR A 626 -10.06 -13.99 11.03
N SER A 627 -8.83 -14.11 11.57
CA SER A 627 -8.58 -14.55 12.94
C SER A 627 -8.36 -13.36 13.88
N ASP A 628 -9.26 -13.18 14.84
CA ASP A 628 -9.16 -12.17 15.89
C ASP A 628 -7.88 -12.32 16.73
N ALA A 629 -7.51 -13.56 17.06
CA ALA A 629 -6.29 -13.87 17.79
C ALA A 629 -5.03 -13.54 16.98
N SER A 630 -5.02 -13.81 15.67
CA SER A 630 -3.88 -13.49 14.80
C SER A 630 -3.62 -11.99 14.77
N ILE A 631 -4.66 -11.18 14.56
CA ILE A 631 -4.56 -9.72 14.52
C ILE A 631 -4.17 -9.17 15.89
N ALA A 632 -4.80 -9.62 16.97
CA ALA A 632 -4.46 -9.16 18.31
C ALA A 632 -3.01 -9.49 18.71
N ASN A 633 -2.50 -10.65 18.29
CA ASN A 633 -1.11 -11.03 18.51
C ASN A 633 -0.14 -10.22 17.64
N TYR A 634 -0.49 -9.97 16.37
CA TYR A 634 0.31 -9.14 15.47
C TYR A 634 0.58 -7.75 16.06
N TYR A 635 -0.43 -7.11 16.64
CA TYR A 635 -0.31 -5.82 17.32
C TYR A 635 -0.08 -5.93 18.83
N GLY A 636 0.25 -7.11 19.34
CA GLY A 636 0.38 -7.37 20.78
C GLY A 636 1.46 -6.52 21.47
N THR A 637 2.57 -6.28 20.79
CA THR A 637 3.72 -5.48 21.29
C THR A 637 3.51 -3.98 21.15
N LEU A 638 2.65 -3.53 20.24
CA LEU A 638 2.37 -2.12 20.03
C LEU A 638 1.46 -1.59 21.14
N LYS A 639 1.96 -0.65 21.93
CA LYS A 639 1.19 0.07 22.95
C LYS A 639 0.65 1.35 22.34
N ILE A 640 -0.64 1.60 22.53
CA ILE A 640 -1.33 2.81 22.07
C ILE A 640 -1.96 3.48 23.28
N SER A 641 -1.76 4.80 23.39
CA SER A 641 -2.35 5.69 24.41
C SER A 641 -3.32 6.65 23.74
N SER A 642 -4.45 6.91 24.34
CA SER A 642 -5.43 7.91 23.86
C SER A 642 -4.97 9.37 24.02
N GLU A 643 -3.80 9.63 24.62
CA GLU A 643 -3.27 10.97 24.90
C GLU A 643 -1.91 11.25 24.24
N GLU A 644 -1.24 10.25 23.63
CA GLU A 644 0.15 10.32 23.21
C GLU A 644 0.26 10.02 21.69
N PHE A 645 -0.28 10.91 20.86
CA PHE A 645 -0.35 10.68 19.41
C PHE A 645 1.02 10.57 18.74
N PHE A 646 1.94 11.48 19.06
CA PHE A 646 3.29 11.47 18.48
C PHE A 646 4.04 10.18 18.82
N GLU A 647 4.01 9.78 20.08
CA GLU A 647 4.64 8.57 20.58
C GLU A 647 4.00 7.31 20.01
N ASN A 648 2.67 7.30 19.85
CA ASN A 648 1.95 6.21 19.20
C ASN A 648 2.46 6.00 17.77
N MET A 649 2.59 7.08 16.99
CA MET A 649 3.08 7.01 15.60
C MET A 649 4.54 6.57 15.54
N LEU A 650 5.39 7.11 16.40
CA LEU A 650 6.81 6.73 16.47
C LEU A 650 6.98 5.26 16.87
N SER A 651 6.15 4.78 17.82
CA SER A 651 6.13 3.37 18.23
C SER A 651 5.66 2.44 17.12
N ALA A 652 4.63 2.83 16.36
CA ALA A 652 4.13 2.05 15.24
C ALA A 652 5.23 1.88 14.18
N ARG A 653 5.90 2.97 13.79
CA ARG A 653 7.04 2.94 12.83
C ARG A 653 8.16 2.00 13.32
N ALA A 654 8.53 2.10 14.60
CA ALA A 654 9.58 1.25 15.17
C ALA A 654 9.18 -0.24 15.20
N VAL A 655 7.92 -0.57 15.50
CA VAL A 655 7.43 -1.95 15.51
C VAL A 655 7.37 -2.53 14.10
N ASP A 656 6.96 -1.74 13.10
CA ASP A 656 6.91 -2.19 11.70
C ASP A 656 8.31 -2.40 11.12
N ASN A 657 9.24 -1.48 11.36
CA ASN A 657 10.65 -1.64 11.01
C ASN A 657 11.24 -2.92 11.64
N PHE A 658 11.00 -3.13 12.93
CA PHE A 658 11.45 -4.35 13.60
C PHE A 658 10.89 -5.63 12.97
N ARG A 659 9.61 -5.64 12.57
CA ARG A 659 9.00 -6.79 11.89
C ARG A 659 9.62 -7.05 10.53
N GLU A 660 9.95 -5.99 9.80
CA GLU A 660 10.64 -6.10 8.52
C GLU A 660 12.00 -6.79 8.72
N TRP A 661 12.82 -6.29 9.66
CA TRP A 661 14.13 -6.86 9.99
C TRP A 661 14.06 -8.32 10.50
N LEU A 662 12.95 -8.73 11.12
CA LEU A 662 12.74 -10.13 11.50
C LEU A 662 12.63 -11.08 10.29
N SER A 663 12.35 -10.57 9.11
CA SER A 663 12.26 -11.39 7.88
C SER A 663 13.63 -11.71 7.29
N LEU A 664 14.67 -10.95 7.62
CA LEU A 664 16.04 -11.14 7.09
C LEU A 664 16.55 -12.57 7.32
N GLY A 665 17.04 -13.18 6.24
CA GLY A 665 17.58 -14.55 6.24
C GLY A 665 16.51 -15.64 6.38
N ARG A 666 15.22 -15.30 6.35
CA ARG A 666 14.11 -16.26 6.36
C ARG A 666 13.60 -16.52 4.95
N ARG A 667 12.82 -17.59 4.81
CA ARG A 667 12.04 -17.82 3.58
C ARG A 667 10.89 -16.84 3.51
N ARG A 668 10.54 -16.41 2.30
CA ARG A 668 9.40 -15.53 2.01
C ARG A 668 8.10 -16.08 2.60
N ASP A 669 7.34 -15.26 3.25
CA ASP A 669 5.99 -15.56 3.72
C ASP A 669 4.96 -15.14 2.65
N PHE A 670 4.52 -16.08 1.85
CA PHE A 670 3.54 -15.86 0.77
C PHE A 670 2.14 -15.44 1.27
N GLY A 671 1.87 -15.54 2.56
CA GLY A 671 0.63 -15.04 3.17
C GLY A 671 0.65 -13.56 3.50
N LYS A 672 1.84 -12.94 3.50
CA LYS A 672 2.04 -11.51 3.79
C LYS A 672 1.69 -10.66 2.57
N TRP A 673 1.13 -9.48 2.82
CA TRP A 673 0.83 -8.47 1.81
C TRP A 673 1.53 -7.15 2.15
N GLU A 674 1.84 -6.36 1.12
CA GLU A 674 2.35 -5.00 1.26
C GLU A 674 1.22 -4.02 1.54
N MET A 675 0.07 -4.22 0.88
CA MET A 675 -1.13 -3.39 1.03
C MET A 675 -2.07 -3.89 2.13
N ILE A 676 -2.75 -2.96 2.78
CA ILE A 676 -3.80 -3.26 3.77
C ILE A 676 -5.14 -3.59 3.08
N PRO A 677 -6.05 -4.33 3.73
CA PRO A 677 -7.31 -4.75 3.10
C PRO A 677 -8.25 -3.62 2.67
N SER A 678 -8.18 -2.43 3.30
CA SER A 678 -9.01 -1.26 2.94
C SER A 678 -8.43 -0.40 1.82
N GLU A 679 -7.23 -0.71 1.34
CA GLU A 679 -6.54 0.09 0.33
C GLU A 679 -7.22 0.00 -1.04
N VAL A 680 -7.30 1.14 -1.73
CA VAL A 680 -7.87 1.24 -3.08
C VAL A 680 -6.73 1.20 -4.08
N ASN A 681 -6.17 0.04 -4.23
CA ASN A 681 -5.10 -0.26 -5.18
C ASN A 681 -4.98 -1.78 -5.41
N ALA A 682 -4.07 -2.18 -6.32
CA ALA A 682 -3.66 -3.55 -6.56
C ALA A 682 -2.17 -3.55 -6.93
N TYR A 683 -1.51 -4.71 -6.94
CA TYR A 683 -0.13 -4.79 -7.39
C TYR A 683 0.25 -6.20 -7.87
N PHE A 684 1.23 -6.23 -8.77
CA PHE A 684 2.00 -7.42 -9.11
C PHE A 684 3.34 -7.38 -8.36
N ASN A 685 3.72 -8.48 -7.69
CA ASN A 685 5.02 -8.63 -7.05
C ASN A 685 5.92 -9.55 -7.88
N PRO A 686 6.96 -9.03 -8.58
CA PRO A 686 7.79 -9.82 -9.50
C PRO A 686 8.58 -10.95 -8.83
N PRO A 687 9.30 -10.76 -7.69
CA PRO A 687 10.01 -11.83 -7.00
C PRO A 687 9.10 -12.94 -6.47
N GLU A 688 7.84 -12.63 -6.20
CA GLU A 688 6.84 -13.59 -5.73
C GLU A 688 6.02 -14.22 -6.86
N ASN A 689 6.02 -13.62 -8.04
CA ASN A 689 5.14 -13.91 -9.16
C ASN A 689 3.66 -13.98 -8.71
N SER A 690 3.19 -12.92 -8.05
CA SER A 690 1.84 -12.85 -7.49
C SER A 690 1.10 -11.58 -7.84
N LEU A 691 -0.23 -11.71 -7.99
CA LEU A 691 -1.20 -10.63 -8.16
C LEU A 691 -1.95 -10.44 -6.85
N VAL A 692 -2.08 -9.21 -6.38
CA VAL A 692 -2.75 -8.88 -5.10
C VAL A 692 -3.82 -7.82 -5.31
N PHE A 693 -5.05 -8.13 -4.89
CA PHE A 693 -6.22 -7.24 -5.00
C PHE A 693 -6.90 -7.10 -3.64
N PRO A 694 -6.63 -6.03 -2.87
CA PRO A 694 -7.30 -5.75 -1.61
C PRO A 694 -8.82 -5.62 -1.74
N ALA A 695 -9.57 -5.94 -0.68
CA ALA A 695 -11.03 -5.76 -0.64
C ALA A 695 -11.45 -4.31 -0.89
N GLY A 696 -10.58 -3.35 -0.57
CA GLY A 696 -10.81 -1.92 -0.71
C GLY A 696 -11.06 -1.46 -2.15
N ILE A 697 -10.43 -2.10 -3.16
CA ILE A 697 -10.68 -1.78 -4.57
C ILE A 697 -11.86 -2.59 -5.15
N LEU A 698 -12.26 -3.68 -4.49
CA LEU A 698 -13.35 -4.56 -4.95
C LEU A 698 -14.73 -4.00 -4.57
N ARG A 699 -14.96 -2.73 -4.87
CA ARG A 699 -16.17 -1.95 -4.61
C ARG A 699 -16.45 -1.01 -5.79
N PRO A 700 -17.71 -0.53 -5.97
CA PRO A 700 -18.00 0.49 -6.96
C PRO A 700 -17.10 1.74 -6.81
N PRO A 701 -16.58 2.33 -7.90
CA PRO A 701 -16.93 2.05 -9.31
C PRO A 701 -16.08 0.98 -10.00
N PHE A 702 -15.22 0.25 -9.28
CA PHE A 702 -14.32 -0.75 -9.87
C PHE A 702 -15.00 -2.11 -9.99
N PHE A 703 -15.69 -2.57 -8.96
CA PHE A 703 -16.30 -3.89 -8.92
C PHE A 703 -17.62 -3.91 -8.15
N GLU A 704 -18.59 -4.60 -8.70
CA GLU A 704 -19.79 -5.09 -8.01
C GLU A 704 -20.17 -6.44 -8.61
N LYS A 705 -20.30 -7.44 -7.76
CA LYS A 705 -20.53 -8.84 -8.15
C LYS A 705 -21.80 -9.09 -8.99
N ASP A 706 -22.77 -8.19 -8.89
CA ASP A 706 -24.07 -8.30 -9.57
C ASP A 706 -24.21 -7.35 -10.78
N TRP A 707 -23.13 -6.69 -11.19
CA TRP A 707 -23.09 -5.91 -12.42
C TRP A 707 -23.02 -6.81 -13.67
N PRO A 708 -23.51 -6.33 -14.83
CA PRO A 708 -23.27 -7.00 -16.11
C PRO A 708 -21.78 -7.24 -16.37
N LEU A 709 -21.43 -8.38 -16.98
CA LEU A 709 -20.04 -8.77 -17.18
C LEU A 709 -19.21 -7.71 -17.93
N TYR A 710 -19.76 -7.08 -18.97
CA TYR A 710 -19.03 -6.03 -19.68
C TYR A 710 -18.62 -4.85 -18.79
N MET A 711 -19.40 -4.56 -17.74
CA MET A 711 -19.05 -3.54 -16.75
C MET A 711 -17.95 -4.02 -15.79
N GLN A 712 -18.08 -5.26 -15.29
CA GLN A 712 -17.07 -5.85 -14.40
C GLN A 712 -15.71 -5.96 -15.11
N TYR A 713 -15.68 -6.45 -16.35
CA TYR A 713 -14.45 -6.58 -17.13
C TYR A 713 -13.91 -5.24 -17.62
N GLY A 714 -14.77 -4.26 -17.90
CA GLY A 714 -14.34 -2.90 -18.30
C GLY A 714 -13.66 -2.14 -17.16
N ALA A 715 -14.11 -2.31 -15.91
CA ALA A 715 -13.50 -1.67 -14.73
C ALA A 715 -12.49 -2.61 -14.05
N PHE A 716 -12.95 -3.57 -13.25
CA PHE A 716 -12.06 -4.44 -12.48
C PHE A 716 -11.23 -5.38 -13.38
N GLY A 717 -11.81 -5.90 -14.46
CA GLY A 717 -11.05 -6.71 -15.42
C GLY A 717 -9.92 -5.93 -16.07
N ALA A 718 -10.08 -4.61 -16.29
CA ALA A 718 -9.02 -3.73 -16.76
C ALA A 718 -7.88 -3.61 -15.74
N VAL A 719 -8.19 -3.47 -14.44
CA VAL A 719 -7.19 -3.49 -13.37
C VAL A 719 -6.48 -4.85 -13.32
N ALA A 720 -7.23 -5.96 -13.39
CA ALA A 720 -6.65 -7.30 -13.39
C ALA A 720 -5.73 -7.55 -14.59
N ALA A 721 -6.07 -7.02 -15.78
CA ALA A 721 -5.24 -7.10 -16.97
C ALA A 721 -3.99 -6.21 -16.87
N HIS A 722 -4.09 -5.06 -16.22
CA HIS A 722 -2.98 -4.16 -15.92
C HIS A 722 -1.97 -4.87 -15.02
N GLU A 723 -2.40 -5.40 -13.87
CA GLU A 723 -1.53 -6.12 -12.94
C GLU A 723 -0.90 -7.37 -13.57
N LEU A 724 -1.68 -8.13 -14.34
CA LEU A 724 -1.15 -9.27 -15.09
C LEU A 724 -0.04 -8.84 -16.06
N THR A 725 -0.23 -7.69 -16.72
CA THR A 725 0.71 -7.21 -17.73
C THR A 725 2.01 -6.72 -17.11
N HIS A 726 2.01 -6.30 -15.84
CA HIS A 726 3.24 -6.04 -15.09
C HIS A 726 4.17 -7.26 -14.99
N ALA A 727 3.64 -8.49 -15.06
CA ALA A 727 4.48 -9.67 -15.16
C ALA A 727 5.31 -9.72 -16.46
N PHE A 728 4.95 -8.91 -17.47
CA PHE A 728 5.51 -8.93 -18.83
C PHE A 728 5.82 -7.51 -19.36
N ASP A 729 5.85 -6.50 -18.51
CA ASP A 729 6.28 -5.13 -18.83
C ASP A 729 7.81 -5.03 -18.95
N SER A 730 8.36 -3.81 -19.03
CA SER A 730 9.81 -3.57 -19.18
C SER A 730 10.64 -4.15 -18.04
N SER A 731 10.14 -4.19 -16.83
CA SER A 731 10.77 -4.75 -15.63
C SER A 731 10.36 -6.19 -15.38
N GLY A 732 9.06 -6.47 -15.32
CA GLY A 732 8.52 -7.77 -14.92
C GLY A 732 8.90 -8.91 -15.86
N ARG A 733 9.08 -8.62 -17.17
CA ARG A 733 9.56 -9.61 -18.14
C ARG A 733 10.91 -10.21 -17.81
N LEU A 734 11.71 -9.55 -16.98
CA LEU A 734 13.04 -10.00 -16.59
C LEU A 734 13.02 -11.01 -15.42
N TYR A 735 11.86 -11.27 -14.85
CA TYR A 735 11.65 -12.28 -13.81
C TYR A 735 10.96 -13.51 -14.41
N ASN A 736 11.51 -14.70 -14.16
CA ASN A 736 10.92 -15.96 -14.64
C ASN A 736 9.69 -16.36 -13.80
N GLN A 737 9.10 -17.54 -14.12
CA GLN A 737 7.91 -18.08 -13.41
C GLN A 737 8.11 -18.34 -11.90
N ASN A 738 9.36 -18.40 -11.43
CA ASN A 738 9.72 -18.59 -10.02
C ASN A 738 10.10 -17.26 -9.33
N GLY A 739 9.95 -16.14 -10.01
CA GLY A 739 10.36 -14.82 -9.51
C GLY A 739 11.85 -14.54 -9.57
N LYS A 740 12.62 -15.40 -10.25
CA LYS A 740 14.07 -15.21 -10.40
C LYS A 740 14.38 -14.25 -11.53
N LEU A 741 15.23 -13.25 -11.26
CA LEU A 741 15.76 -12.30 -12.22
C LEU A 741 16.76 -12.98 -13.16
N GLU A 742 16.36 -13.23 -14.39
CA GLU A 742 17.20 -13.86 -15.43
C GLU A 742 16.61 -13.62 -16.83
N GLU A 743 17.47 -13.63 -17.86
CA GLU A 743 17.02 -13.61 -19.26
C GLU A 743 16.49 -14.98 -19.68
N TRP A 744 15.17 -15.15 -19.68
CA TRP A 744 14.48 -16.39 -20.03
C TRP A 744 13.81 -16.35 -21.41
N TRP A 745 13.69 -15.16 -22.02
CA TRP A 745 13.28 -14.98 -23.41
C TRP A 745 14.47 -15.20 -24.35
N THR A 746 14.18 -15.44 -25.63
CA THR A 746 15.24 -15.46 -26.64
C THR A 746 15.71 -14.02 -26.93
N GLU A 747 16.98 -13.84 -27.31
CA GLU A 747 17.54 -12.55 -27.70
C GLU A 747 16.70 -11.85 -28.79
N LYS A 748 16.17 -12.66 -29.76
CA LYS A 748 15.28 -12.13 -30.80
C LYS A 748 14.01 -11.53 -30.20
N THR A 749 13.35 -12.23 -29.29
CA THR A 749 12.11 -11.77 -28.67
C THR A 749 12.39 -10.56 -27.79
N SER A 750 13.45 -10.55 -26.97
CA SER A 750 13.83 -9.40 -26.15
C SER A 750 14.06 -8.15 -27.01
N LYS A 751 14.83 -8.24 -28.09
CA LYS A 751 15.05 -7.11 -29.00
C LYS A 751 13.77 -6.58 -29.64
N GLN A 752 12.90 -7.46 -30.09
CA GLN A 752 11.61 -7.06 -30.67
C GLN A 752 10.69 -6.41 -29.65
N PHE A 753 10.68 -6.92 -28.41
CA PHE A 753 9.98 -6.27 -27.31
C PHE A 753 10.48 -4.83 -27.10
N ASP A 754 11.79 -4.62 -27.04
CA ASP A 754 12.39 -3.31 -26.82
C ASP A 754 12.02 -2.32 -27.94
N GLU A 755 11.93 -2.80 -29.20
CA GLU A 755 11.47 -1.98 -30.33
C GLU A 755 10.00 -1.55 -30.17
N HIS A 756 9.13 -2.45 -29.67
CA HIS A 756 7.73 -2.15 -29.38
C HIS A 756 7.60 -1.23 -28.15
N ALA A 757 8.33 -1.49 -27.06
CA ALA A 757 8.35 -0.68 -25.85
C ALA A 757 8.81 0.76 -26.14
N ALA A 758 9.84 0.94 -26.96
CA ALA A 758 10.31 2.26 -27.39
C ALA A 758 9.24 3.08 -28.13
N CYS A 759 8.23 2.44 -28.75
CA CYS A 759 7.08 3.15 -29.31
C CYS A 759 6.29 3.85 -28.21
N TYR A 760 5.98 3.14 -27.12
CA TYR A 760 5.24 3.67 -25.97
C TYR A 760 6.04 4.78 -25.26
N SER A 761 7.34 4.58 -25.01
CA SER A 761 8.19 5.61 -24.41
C SER A 761 8.14 6.91 -25.23
N ARG A 762 8.28 6.85 -26.56
CA ARG A 762 8.18 8.04 -27.43
C ARG A 762 6.79 8.65 -27.42
N GLN A 763 5.72 7.83 -27.52
CA GLN A 763 4.35 8.32 -27.51
C GLN A 763 4.05 9.11 -26.24
N TYR A 764 4.40 8.57 -25.08
CA TYR A 764 4.08 9.19 -23.79
C TYR A 764 5.01 10.37 -23.46
N SER A 765 6.22 10.41 -24.00
CA SER A 765 7.10 11.60 -23.90
C SER A 765 6.57 12.83 -24.64
N GLU A 766 5.66 12.66 -25.62
CA GLU A 766 4.99 13.77 -26.30
C GLU A 766 3.86 14.38 -25.46
N TYR A 767 3.39 13.69 -24.43
CA TYR A 767 2.31 14.17 -23.57
C TYR A 767 2.81 15.16 -22.53
N THR A 768 1.95 16.10 -22.13
CA THR A 768 2.34 17.20 -21.25
C THR A 768 1.33 17.44 -20.14
N VAL A 769 1.80 18.06 -19.06
CA VAL A 769 0.94 18.63 -18.02
C VAL A 769 1.21 20.14 -17.92
N GLU A 770 0.18 20.91 -17.53
CA GLU A 770 0.32 22.34 -17.33
C GLU A 770 1.06 22.63 -16.02
N ASP A 771 1.96 23.62 -16.02
CA ASP A 771 2.71 24.04 -14.83
C ASP A 771 1.97 25.08 -13.97
N GLY A 772 0.80 25.55 -14.44
CA GLY A 772 0.02 26.61 -13.79
C GLY A 772 0.61 28.02 -13.94
N LYS A 773 1.74 28.17 -14.62
CA LYS A 773 2.43 29.45 -14.90
C LYS A 773 2.30 29.83 -16.39
N GLY A 774 1.57 29.03 -17.17
CA GLY A 774 1.37 29.20 -18.62
C GLY A 774 2.36 28.41 -19.47
N GLY A 775 3.18 27.59 -18.86
CA GLY A 775 4.05 26.60 -19.50
C GLY A 775 3.51 25.18 -19.40
N VAL A 776 4.24 24.24 -20.01
CA VAL A 776 3.95 22.82 -19.95
C VAL A 776 5.21 22.03 -19.60
N VAL A 777 5.03 20.91 -18.90
CA VAL A 777 6.09 19.94 -18.59
C VAL A 777 5.78 18.65 -19.32
N HIS A 778 6.75 18.13 -20.07
CA HIS A 778 6.64 16.82 -20.73
C HIS A 778 6.72 15.69 -19.70
N LEU A 779 5.98 14.60 -19.95
CA LEU A 779 6.14 13.38 -19.19
C LEU A 779 7.49 12.71 -19.51
N ASN A 780 8.10 12.07 -18.53
CA ASN A 780 9.21 11.15 -18.77
C ASN A 780 8.64 9.80 -19.23
N GLY A 781 8.63 9.57 -20.56
CA GLY A 781 8.09 8.34 -21.12
C GLY A 781 8.90 7.08 -20.77
N ASN A 782 10.15 7.22 -20.28
CA ASN A 782 10.93 6.10 -19.78
C ASN A 782 10.51 5.77 -18.33
N LEU A 783 10.34 6.78 -17.47
CA LEU A 783 9.81 6.60 -16.12
C LEU A 783 8.45 5.93 -16.13
N THR A 784 7.57 6.35 -17.07
CA THR A 784 6.20 5.83 -17.16
C THR A 784 6.05 4.59 -18.03
N LEU A 785 7.16 4.03 -18.57
CA LEU A 785 7.11 2.95 -19.57
C LEU A 785 6.41 1.69 -19.04
N GLY A 786 6.80 1.20 -17.86
CA GLY A 786 6.23 -0.01 -17.28
C GLY A 786 4.71 0.09 -17.15
N GLU A 787 4.23 1.21 -16.59
CA GLU A 787 2.81 1.50 -16.39
C GLU A 787 2.03 1.61 -17.71
N ASN A 788 2.62 2.27 -18.72
CA ASN A 788 1.98 2.41 -20.04
C ASN A 788 1.91 1.07 -20.78
N LEU A 789 2.91 0.20 -20.61
CA LEU A 789 2.87 -1.16 -21.12
C LEU A 789 1.82 -2.01 -20.39
N ALA A 790 1.69 -1.86 -19.07
CA ALA A 790 0.68 -2.53 -18.26
C ALA A 790 -0.74 -2.12 -18.69
N ASP A 791 -0.99 -0.84 -18.92
CA ASP A 791 -2.27 -0.34 -19.46
C ASP A 791 -2.61 -0.94 -20.85
N SER A 792 -1.61 -1.25 -21.68
CA SER A 792 -1.83 -1.91 -22.98
C SER A 792 -2.45 -3.30 -22.84
N GLY A 793 -2.36 -3.91 -21.66
CA GLY A 793 -3.00 -5.17 -21.30
C GLY A 793 -4.52 -5.12 -21.27
N LEU A 794 -5.15 -3.96 -21.26
CA LEU A 794 -6.60 -3.77 -21.32
C LEU A 794 -7.28 -4.61 -22.41
N ILE A 795 -6.62 -4.84 -23.53
CA ILE A 795 -7.13 -5.70 -24.62
C ILE A 795 -7.40 -7.14 -24.13
N GLN A 796 -6.69 -7.61 -23.10
CA GLN A 796 -6.92 -8.95 -22.55
C GLN A 796 -8.20 -9.01 -21.73
N ALA A 797 -8.53 -7.95 -20.99
CA ALA A 797 -9.82 -7.84 -20.30
C ALA A 797 -10.99 -7.86 -21.30
N TYR A 798 -10.84 -7.13 -22.42
CA TYR A 798 -11.84 -7.14 -23.49
C TYR A 798 -12.00 -8.54 -24.12
N ARG A 799 -10.90 -9.23 -24.43
CA ARG A 799 -10.91 -10.61 -24.95
C ARG A 799 -11.48 -11.59 -23.95
N ALA A 800 -11.16 -11.45 -22.68
CA ALA A 800 -11.69 -12.28 -21.61
C ALA A 800 -13.21 -12.15 -21.52
N TRP A 801 -13.73 -10.92 -21.45
CA TRP A 801 -15.16 -10.68 -21.47
C TRP A 801 -15.81 -11.31 -22.71
N LYS A 802 -15.28 -11.05 -23.92
CA LYS A 802 -15.83 -11.64 -25.17
C LYS A 802 -15.84 -13.17 -25.15
N SER A 803 -14.91 -13.81 -24.44
CA SER A 803 -14.86 -15.29 -24.37
C SER A 803 -15.92 -15.90 -23.44
N VAL A 804 -16.36 -15.16 -22.42
CA VAL A 804 -17.35 -15.62 -21.43
C VAL A 804 -18.75 -15.04 -21.67
N SER A 805 -18.84 -13.98 -22.46
CA SER A 805 -20.11 -13.32 -22.81
C SER A 805 -21.03 -14.22 -23.62
N ASN A 806 -22.30 -14.24 -23.23
CA ASN A 806 -23.32 -14.89 -24.03
C ASN A 806 -24.60 -14.04 -24.06
N ALA A 807 -25.31 -14.05 -25.18
CA ALA A 807 -26.51 -13.23 -25.42
C ALA A 807 -27.67 -13.48 -24.43
N LYS A 808 -27.60 -14.53 -23.59
CA LYS A 808 -28.65 -14.84 -22.59
C LYS A 808 -28.29 -14.27 -21.21
N SER A 809 -27.03 -14.01 -20.92
CA SER A 809 -26.55 -13.52 -19.61
C SER A 809 -26.22 -12.02 -19.59
N ASP A 810 -26.11 -11.37 -20.75
CA ASP A 810 -25.72 -9.97 -20.84
C ASP A 810 -26.96 -9.07 -20.98
N PHE A 811 -27.39 -8.53 -19.84
CA PHE A 811 -28.47 -7.56 -19.79
C PHE A 811 -28.01 -6.19 -20.31
N THR A 812 -28.95 -5.36 -20.78
CA THR A 812 -28.68 -3.94 -21.06
C THR A 812 -28.90 -3.09 -19.80
N LEU A 813 -28.23 -1.93 -19.71
CA LEU A 813 -28.48 -0.98 -18.62
C LEU A 813 -29.67 -0.05 -18.98
N PRO A 814 -30.56 0.26 -18.02
CA PRO A 814 -31.76 1.05 -18.28
C PRO A 814 -31.39 2.50 -18.62
N GLY A 815 -32.07 3.08 -19.62
CA GLY A 815 -31.88 4.48 -20.01
C GLY A 815 -30.57 4.78 -20.75
N LEU A 816 -29.79 3.78 -21.13
CA LEU A 816 -28.56 3.89 -21.90
C LEU A 816 -28.70 3.26 -23.28
N ASP A 817 -28.50 4.03 -24.34
CA ASP A 817 -28.57 3.57 -25.72
C ASP A 817 -27.14 3.35 -26.29
N TYR A 818 -26.40 2.46 -25.60
CA TYR A 818 -25.05 2.06 -25.97
C TYR A 818 -24.97 0.56 -26.15
N THR A 819 -24.11 0.14 -27.07
CA THR A 819 -23.75 -1.28 -27.17
C THR A 819 -22.94 -1.73 -25.96
N GLN A 820 -22.93 -3.03 -25.70
CA GLN A 820 -22.13 -3.62 -24.61
C GLN A 820 -20.63 -3.32 -24.78
N ASP A 821 -20.14 -3.32 -26.03
CA ASP A 821 -18.77 -2.91 -26.36
C ASP A 821 -18.51 -1.47 -25.95
N GLN A 822 -19.39 -0.53 -26.28
CA GLN A 822 -19.27 0.87 -25.88
C GLN A 822 -19.30 1.01 -24.34
N LEU A 823 -20.17 0.30 -23.66
CA LEU A 823 -20.27 0.30 -22.20
C LEU A 823 -19.02 -0.29 -21.52
N PHE A 824 -18.39 -1.30 -22.13
CA PHE A 824 -17.09 -1.80 -21.66
C PHE A 824 -16.02 -0.69 -21.64
N TRP A 825 -15.86 0.04 -22.74
CA TRP A 825 -14.88 1.13 -22.84
C TRP A 825 -15.25 2.32 -21.95
N ILE A 826 -16.53 2.65 -21.80
CA ILE A 826 -17.02 3.65 -20.86
C ILE A 826 -16.67 3.24 -19.43
N SER A 827 -16.88 1.97 -19.05
CA SER A 827 -16.55 1.45 -17.75
C SER A 827 -15.07 1.62 -17.41
N PHE A 828 -14.19 1.29 -18.37
CA PHE A 828 -12.75 1.51 -18.23
C PHE A 828 -12.39 2.99 -18.04
N ALA A 829 -12.91 3.87 -18.90
CA ALA A 829 -12.52 5.29 -18.83
C ALA A 829 -12.97 5.96 -17.54
N ARG A 830 -14.12 5.55 -16.99
CA ARG A 830 -14.71 6.17 -15.79
C ARG A 830 -13.87 6.01 -14.53
N ILE A 831 -13.16 4.90 -14.36
CA ILE A 831 -12.31 4.69 -13.19
C ILE A 831 -11.14 5.69 -13.11
N TRP A 832 -10.78 6.33 -14.23
CA TRP A 832 -9.67 7.28 -14.33
C TRP A 832 -10.08 8.74 -14.16
N ALA A 833 -11.38 9.05 -13.96
CA ALA A 833 -11.84 10.42 -13.75
C ALA A 833 -11.08 11.08 -12.59
N THR A 834 -10.35 12.16 -12.88
CA THR A 834 -9.45 12.80 -11.92
C THR A 834 -9.26 14.27 -12.21
N LYS A 835 -9.30 15.10 -11.17
CA LYS A 835 -8.88 16.51 -11.17
C LYS A 835 -7.59 16.63 -10.35
N ILE A 836 -6.66 17.44 -10.83
CA ILE A 836 -5.34 17.62 -10.24
C ILE A 836 -4.93 19.10 -10.28
N LYS A 837 -4.21 19.58 -9.27
CA LYS A 837 -3.60 20.91 -9.28
C LYS A 837 -2.35 20.93 -10.14
N PRO A 838 -2.05 22.01 -10.86
CA PRO A 838 -0.91 22.06 -11.79
C PRO A 838 0.43 21.73 -11.12
N ALA A 839 0.74 22.31 -9.96
CA ALA A 839 2.00 22.02 -9.25
C ALA A 839 2.12 20.53 -8.90
N TYR A 840 1.02 19.90 -8.46
CA TYR A 840 1.01 18.47 -8.15
C TYR A 840 1.06 17.60 -9.43
N ALA A 841 0.51 18.07 -10.55
CA ALA A 841 0.66 17.41 -11.85
C ALA A 841 2.12 17.41 -12.30
N VAL A 842 2.84 18.53 -12.10
CA VAL A 842 4.30 18.62 -12.35
C VAL A 842 5.06 17.68 -11.42
N GLN A 843 4.73 17.66 -10.13
CA GLN A 843 5.34 16.72 -9.20
C GLN A 843 5.22 15.28 -9.69
N ARG A 844 4.01 14.86 -10.03
CA ARG A 844 3.78 13.50 -10.53
C ARG A 844 4.52 13.24 -11.86
N ALA A 845 4.54 14.19 -12.78
CA ALA A 845 5.26 14.04 -14.05
C ALA A 845 6.78 13.77 -13.86
N ARG A 846 7.37 14.25 -12.75
CA ARG A 846 8.78 14.07 -12.41
C ARG A 846 9.06 12.82 -11.55
N THR A 847 8.11 12.36 -10.74
CA THR A 847 8.37 11.37 -9.68
C THR A 847 7.49 10.12 -9.73
N ASP A 848 6.36 10.15 -10.42
CA ASP A 848 5.39 9.07 -10.45
C ASP A 848 5.53 8.23 -11.72
N PRO A 849 5.69 6.91 -11.64
CA PRO A 849 5.74 6.05 -12.82
C PRO A 849 4.42 6.00 -13.59
N HIS A 850 3.30 6.47 -12.98
CA HIS A 850 1.99 6.47 -13.63
C HIS A 850 1.75 7.74 -14.43
N SER A 851 1.34 7.58 -15.68
CA SER A 851 0.83 8.68 -16.51
C SER A 851 -0.46 9.26 -15.93
N PRO A 852 -0.79 10.56 -16.17
CA PRO A 852 -2.07 11.14 -15.77
C PRO A 852 -3.26 10.38 -16.32
N GLY A 853 -4.39 10.33 -15.58
CA GLY A 853 -5.60 9.60 -15.96
C GLY A 853 -6.12 9.89 -17.38
N LEU A 854 -5.98 11.13 -17.84
CA LEU A 854 -6.26 11.50 -19.23
C LEU A 854 -5.50 10.62 -20.24
N TYR A 855 -4.19 10.42 -20.01
CA TYR A 855 -3.34 9.68 -20.94
C TYR A 855 -3.41 8.16 -20.70
N ARG A 856 -3.75 7.72 -19.49
CA ARG A 856 -4.09 6.31 -19.24
C ARG A 856 -5.35 5.89 -20.01
N VAL A 857 -6.29 6.80 -20.28
CA VAL A 857 -7.45 6.55 -21.14
C VAL A 857 -7.13 6.80 -22.61
N ASP A 858 -6.87 8.05 -22.99
CA ASP A 858 -6.75 8.43 -24.41
C ASP A 858 -5.49 7.81 -25.06
N GLY A 859 -4.36 7.78 -24.35
CA GLY A 859 -3.12 7.16 -24.83
C GLY A 859 -3.27 5.67 -25.07
N THR A 860 -3.88 4.95 -24.12
CA THR A 860 -4.11 3.50 -24.22
C THR A 860 -5.11 3.16 -25.31
N LEU A 861 -6.28 3.79 -25.31
CA LEU A 861 -7.36 3.47 -26.25
C LEU A 861 -7.04 3.83 -27.69
N SER A 862 -6.24 4.89 -27.93
CA SER A 862 -5.78 5.26 -29.28
C SER A 862 -4.99 4.14 -29.96
N ASN A 863 -4.37 3.24 -29.19
CA ASN A 863 -3.64 2.08 -29.65
C ASN A 863 -4.52 0.84 -29.89
N ILE A 864 -5.79 0.82 -29.45
CA ILE A 864 -6.67 -0.36 -29.52
C ILE A 864 -7.70 -0.23 -30.64
N PRO A 865 -7.58 -0.99 -31.76
CA PRO A 865 -8.52 -0.91 -32.89
C PRO A 865 -9.99 -1.18 -32.51
N ALA A 866 -10.25 -2.15 -31.61
CA ALA A 866 -11.60 -2.51 -31.21
C ALA A 866 -12.36 -1.35 -30.53
N PHE A 867 -11.66 -0.43 -29.87
CA PHE A 867 -12.24 0.81 -29.37
C PHE A 867 -12.71 1.72 -30.53
N ALA A 868 -11.82 1.96 -31.49
CA ALA A 868 -12.15 2.80 -32.66
C ALA A 868 -13.31 2.24 -33.49
N GLU A 869 -13.43 0.91 -33.58
CA GLU A 869 -14.55 0.21 -34.20
C GLU A 869 -15.86 0.42 -33.42
N ALA A 870 -15.84 0.28 -32.10
CA ALA A 870 -17.02 0.43 -31.24
C ALA A 870 -17.65 1.82 -31.34
N PHE A 871 -16.82 2.87 -31.49
CA PHE A 871 -17.28 4.26 -31.58
C PHE A 871 -17.27 4.80 -33.03
N ASN A 872 -17.00 3.96 -34.03
CA ASN A 872 -16.95 4.33 -35.45
C ASN A 872 -15.99 5.49 -35.74
N CYS A 873 -14.85 5.53 -35.05
CA CYS A 873 -13.85 6.58 -35.20
C CYS A 873 -13.22 6.52 -36.60
N LYS A 874 -13.24 7.64 -37.33
CA LYS A 874 -12.61 7.74 -38.65
C LYS A 874 -11.09 7.60 -38.49
N LYS A 875 -10.45 7.04 -39.54
CA LYS A 875 -8.97 6.99 -39.61
C LYS A 875 -8.40 8.40 -39.49
N ASN A 876 -7.27 8.51 -38.81
CA ASN A 876 -6.55 9.77 -38.54
C ASN A 876 -7.26 10.76 -37.60
N THR A 877 -8.27 10.32 -36.85
CA THR A 877 -8.69 11.03 -35.63
C THR A 877 -7.70 10.73 -34.50
N LYS A 878 -7.69 11.54 -33.42
CA LYS A 878 -6.79 11.35 -32.29
C LYS A 878 -6.90 9.94 -31.69
N MET A 879 -8.14 9.43 -31.59
CA MET A 879 -8.42 8.12 -31.04
C MET A 879 -8.36 6.97 -32.06
N ASN A 880 -8.03 7.27 -33.33
CA ASN A 880 -7.82 6.27 -34.37
C ASN A 880 -6.65 6.69 -35.31
N PRO A 881 -5.42 6.86 -34.75
CA PRO A 881 -4.27 7.29 -35.53
C PRO A 881 -3.83 6.21 -36.51
N GLU A 882 -3.15 6.62 -37.57
CA GLU A 882 -2.59 5.69 -38.57
C GLU A 882 -1.48 4.81 -37.98
N LYS A 883 -0.60 5.42 -37.17
CA LYS A 883 0.49 4.73 -36.46
C LYS A 883 0.07 4.48 -35.02
N ARG A 884 0.15 3.24 -34.58
CA ARG A 884 -0.20 2.80 -33.24
C ARG A 884 0.93 2.02 -32.62
N CYS A 885 1.12 2.19 -31.32
CA CYS A 885 1.98 1.30 -30.55
C CYS A 885 1.23 0.01 -30.24
N LYS A 886 1.81 -1.13 -30.62
CA LYS A 886 1.21 -2.45 -30.45
C LYS A 886 2.16 -3.32 -29.64
N LEU A 887 1.63 -4.01 -28.65
CA LEU A 887 2.41 -4.97 -27.87
C LEU A 887 1.71 -6.33 -27.82
N TRP A 888 0.52 -6.41 -27.27
CA TRP A 888 -0.23 -7.66 -27.07
C TRP A 888 -1.40 -7.86 -28.05
N GLN A 889 -1.34 -7.24 -29.21
CA GLN A 889 -2.43 -7.25 -30.21
C GLN A 889 -2.16 -8.20 -31.36
#